data_d99e98fb137b556cb313ac8c1a1f4d6c
#
_entry.id   d99e98fb137b556cb313ac8c1a1f4d6c
#
_cell.length_a   1.000
_cell.length_b   1.000
_cell.length_c   1.000
_cell.angle_alpha   90.00
_cell.angle_beta   90.00
_cell.angle_gamma   90.00
#
_symmetry.space_group_name_H-M   'P 1'
#
loop_
_entity.id
_entity.type
_entity.pdbx_description
1 polymer ?
#
loop_
_entity_poly.entity_id
_entity_poly.type
_entity_poly.pdbx_seq_one_letter_code
_entity_poly.pdbx_strand_id
1 'polypeptide(L)'
;MRSKFYEFFKIEERYTGQNGDFSAADGTGLSDEEKIEFLSKYSAYLEKKNGKTKKVLTPEEIEAGLKKVNYAVPHKVRKRIEVKEATLRTYEKPQSYEGWQFYQSVKEERGTLVLTDGIIPPVPCAKFEFSAKKFSSLEFSFRVDKDFVIEEKAAKKDKPLTTDTGRIIELRKGVTEVIKLQIYRNGEIYARVGVPDPYHHKDFKIGDFNGEETNSVKIIFSGDKYKVIYNGKEAGEFEQTNKVCPDTLFVSGGMHPAGEWRFTPERITADGKEITDFFVKTKEKKTEKANPETVTLPYKLGGERNKDRVIELTKTFRYEKGRAVLNIGSLDPSGEVYVNGKLAIKTNDFTAQKADITEFLKIGENELKLLVFPRAPEVNYSWHRNKDPYIAWLVRDVYIDFYRGAAIENLVVKTREVKNGRVKAEISFDILNSEKGLKINVYLSESPDGKVTPIYAGEAEEKFCKELEFEAEAWDTDNPALYIVRAEIVENGTPVDDEVTETGFRTIEQKDGEILLNGKRILLNGALWMQFLPPYENIVLSHVCPTTEEIVKETLLTKAMNGNVARFHFLGYGGNDPRYAEVCDRLGLMNIWTTRLIDSVETTDVNRGWPAGEEYVREMREVINHPSIITWEGSNEFHSSRTVLDKLYDEFVTKVKAADDTRLICPVSHLYYGGGLYGNEGFYYQDDGKADQDFNAMESSYGWRDESVVRSSHNYEILLGYGNRWDTFRKQDWKSQPALFNSKKHAYIISEFAVIGRQDDTTPECKEYVKTDSYELGDEKHAFGAAYDGLNFKLSQAYQALCAYSTVKYMRYLGADGLTWCCLSGGANDGSYLKPPIDFYGYAKQAFYALKEGFQKTICFEKKVGVVYGGKFLCEPVITGAETGKRYRVIAEIKDENGENAYVKEYEVAATAFTFDLEPFAVNLTNGYYSVEYTVEE
;
A
#
# COMPACT_ATOMS: atom_id res chain seq x y z
N MET A 1 -16.77 24.99 -17.05
CA MET A 1 -15.62 24.67 -16.15
C MET A 1 -14.46 25.59 -16.48
N ARG A 2 -13.67 26.00 -15.49
CA ARG A 2 -12.48 26.81 -15.71
C ARG A 2 -11.30 26.17 -15.00
N SER A 3 -10.21 25.87 -15.72
CA SER A 3 -8.98 25.35 -15.16
C SER A 3 -7.80 26.26 -15.48
N LYS A 4 -6.78 26.22 -14.61
CA LYS A 4 -5.54 26.97 -14.83
C LYS A 4 -4.36 26.07 -14.60
N PHE A 5 -3.34 26.19 -15.44
CA PHE A 5 -2.08 25.51 -15.33
C PHE A 5 -0.93 26.50 -15.52
N TYR A 6 0.09 26.40 -14.68
CA TYR A 6 1.17 27.36 -14.61
C TYR A 6 2.52 26.70 -14.83
N GLU A 7 3.34 27.32 -15.65
CA GLU A 7 4.69 26.85 -15.95
C GLU A 7 5.70 27.97 -15.81
N PHE A 8 6.97 27.61 -15.64
CA PHE A 8 8.06 28.55 -15.41
C PHE A 8 9.28 28.17 -16.22
N PHE A 9 9.86 29.15 -16.92
CA PHE A 9 10.94 28.95 -17.87
C PHE A 9 12.04 29.98 -17.71
N LYS A 10 13.29 29.58 -18.00
CA LYS A 10 14.40 30.47 -18.29
C LYS A 10 14.61 30.52 -19.79
N ILE A 11 14.59 31.68 -20.38
CA ILE A 11 14.96 31.91 -21.78
C ILE A 11 16.42 32.37 -21.82
N GLU A 12 17.25 31.71 -22.62
CA GLU A 12 18.67 32.01 -22.71
C GLU A 12 19.15 31.96 -24.17
N GLU A 13 19.84 33.03 -24.63
CA GLU A 13 20.32 33.16 -26.02
C GLU A 13 21.55 32.32 -26.35
N ARG A 14 22.11 31.57 -25.41
CA ARG A 14 23.24 30.67 -25.72
C ARG A 14 22.93 29.78 -26.90
N TYR A 15 23.59 30.00 -27.98
CA TYR A 15 23.48 29.17 -29.18
C TYR A 15 24.57 28.11 -29.19
N THR A 16 24.22 26.86 -29.22
CA THR A 16 25.16 25.72 -29.20
C THR A 16 24.98 24.75 -30.36
N GLY A 17 24.38 25.13 -31.49
CA GLY A 17 24.29 24.26 -32.63
C GLY A 17 23.72 24.85 -33.90
N GLN A 18 24.10 24.31 -35.03
CA GLN A 18 23.84 24.90 -36.37
C GLN A 18 22.40 24.80 -36.87
N ASN A 19 21.49 24.10 -36.26
CA ASN A 19 20.16 23.87 -36.83
C ASN A 19 18.97 24.00 -35.88
N GLY A 20 19.12 24.63 -34.73
CA GLY A 20 18.01 24.73 -33.78
C GLY A 20 17.50 23.40 -33.21
N ASP A 21 18.25 22.34 -33.40
CA ASP A 21 17.97 21.01 -32.96
C ASP A 21 18.48 20.84 -31.53
N PHE A 22 17.56 20.75 -30.58
CA PHE A 22 17.86 20.58 -29.16
C PHE A 22 18.57 19.25 -28.86
N SER A 23 18.54 18.27 -29.77
CA SER A 23 19.25 17.02 -29.65
C SER A 23 20.78 17.18 -29.76
N ALA A 24 21.25 18.29 -30.27
CA ALA A 24 22.66 18.57 -30.47
C ALA A 24 23.30 19.48 -29.39
N ALA A 25 22.63 19.74 -28.30
CA ALA A 25 23.28 20.32 -27.12
C ALA A 25 24.21 19.25 -26.52
N ASP A 26 25.39 19.19 -27.04
CA ASP A 26 26.52 18.33 -26.69
C ASP A 26 26.65 18.21 -25.17
N GLY A 27 26.03 17.26 -24.52
CA GLY A 27 26.39 16.83 -23.17
C GLY A 27 26.61 17.91 -22.09
N THR A 28 26.51 19.19 -22.46
CA THR A 28 26.62 20.34 -21.57
C THR A 28 25.25 20.62 -20.93
N GLY A 29 24.85 19.74 -20.04
CA GLY A 29 23.74 20.00 -19.13
C GLY A 29 23.97 21.28 -18.33
N LEU A 30 22.92 21.76 -17.64
CA LEU A 30 23.07 22.84 -16.68
C LEU A 30 24.14 22.48 -15.66
N SER A 31 25.05 23.40 -15.35
CA SER A 31 25.94 23.25 -14.21
C SER A 31 25.12 23.21 -12.91
N ASP A 32 25.70 22.70 -11.86
CA ASP A 32 25.02 22.64 -10.56
C ASP A 32 24.64 24.05 -10.08
N GLU A 33 25.46 25.08 -10.38
CA GLU A 33 25.17 26.49 -10.07
C GLU A 33 23.97 26.97 -10.88
N GLU A 34 23.88 26.66 -12.16
CA GLU A 34 22.75 27.03 -13.02
C GLU A 34 21.43 26.40 -12.59
N LYS A 35 21.48 25.12 -12.12
CA LYS A 35 20.33 24.44 -11.52
C LYS A 35 19.84 25.15 -10.25
N ILE A 36 20.78 25.53 -9.37
CA ILE A 36 20.48 26.24 -8.13
C ILE A 36 19.91 27.62 -8.42
N GLU A 37 20.47 28.33 -9.41
CA GLU A 37 19.94 29.65 -9.82
C GLU A 37 18.50 29.52 -10.32
N PHE A 38 18.23 28.56 -11.21
CA PHE A 38 16.89 28.31 -11.73
C PHE A 38 15.91 27.97 -10.60
N LEU A 39 16.27 27.02 -9.72
CA LEU A 39 15.40 26.62 -8.61
C LEU A 39 15.16 27.76 -7.62
N SER A 40 16.13 28.64 -7.41
CA SER A 40 15.97 29.80 -6.54
C SER A 40 14.92 30.77 -7.10
N LYS A 41 14.97 31.03 -8.40
CA LYS A 41 13.98 31.85 -9.10
C LYS A 41 12.60 31.18 -9.13
N TYR A 42 12.59 29.88 -9.42
CA TYR A 42 11.35 29.10 -9.43
C TYR A 42 10.71 29.00 -8.04
N SER A 43 11.49 28.79 -7.00
CA SER A 43 11.01 28.81 -5.61
C SER A 43 10.37 30.14 -5.25
N ALA A 44 11.01 31.26 -5.60
CA ALA A 44 10.46 32.60 -5.38
C ALA A 44 9.14 32.83 -6.13
N TYR A 45 9.06 32.32 -7.36
CA TYR A 45 7.82 32.33 -8.14
C TYR A 45 6.70 31.52 -7.46
N LEU A 46 7.02 30.31 -7.01
CA LEU A 46 6.06 29.44 -6.33
C LEU A 46 5.57 30.04 -5.01
N GLU A 47 6.46 30.66 -4.22
CA GLU A 47 6.08 31.34 -2.97
C GLU A 47 5.16 32.56 -3.27
N LYS A 48 5.45 33.33 -4.32
CA LYS A 48 4.59 34.45 -4.75
C LYS A 48 3.20 33.97 -5.17
N LYS A 49 3.13 32.84 -5.87
CA LYS A 49 1.91 32.24 -6.39
C LYS A 49 1.07 31.54 -5.30
N ASN A 50 1.68 30.66 -4.51
CA ASN A 50 0.99 29.76 -3.59
C ASN A 50 0.94 30.31 -2.15
N GLY A 51 1.76 31.31 -1.84
CA GLY A 51 1.90 31.87 -0.49
C GLY A 51 2.82 31.06 0.40
N LYS A 52 2.81 31.36 1.69
CA LYS A 52 3.58 30.62 2.71
C LYS A 52 2.98 29.23 2.95
N THR A 53 3.83 28.34 3.41
CA THR A 53 3.42 26.99 3.86
C THR A 53 2.23 27.06 4.83
N LYS A 54 1.17 26.32 4.54
CA LYS A 54 -0.06 26.26 5.34
C LYS A 54 -0.63 24.84 5.37
N LYS A 55 -1.42 24.56 6.38
CA LYS A 55 -2.18 23.31 6.44
C LYS A 55 -3.17 23.23 5.29
N VAL A 56 -3.30 22.03 4.71
CA VAL A 56 -4.20 21.78 3.57
C VAL A 56 -5.65 21.82 4.02
N LEU A 57 -5.94 21.24 5.19
CA LEU A 57 -7.29 21.16 5.76
C LEU A 57 -7.41 22.01 7.02
N THR A 58 -8.58 22.60 7.19
CA THR A 58 -8.99 23.23 8.45
C THR A 58 -9.72 22.24 9.34
N PRO A 59 -9.78 22.48 10.66
CA PRO A 59 -10.60 21.67 11.59
C PRO A 59 -12.06 21.59 11.18
N GLU A 60 -12.62 22.69 10.67
CA GLU A 60 -14.02 22.79 10.24
C GLU A 60 -14.31 21.90 9.03
N GLU A 61 -13.37 21.77 8.07
CA GLU A 61 -13.50 20.86 6.93
C GLU A 61 -13.48 19.41 7.39
N ILE A 62 -12.62 19.06 8.35
CA ILE A 62 -12.56 17.73 8.93
C ILE A 62 -13.87 17.39 9.66
N GLU A 63 -14.36 18.31 10.49
CA GLU A 63 -15.63 18.14 11.20
C GLU A 63 -16.81 17.99 10.24
N ALA A 64 -16.84 18.75 9.17
CA ALA A 64 -17.84 18.63 8.11
C ALA A 64 -17.79 17.27 7.42
N GLY A 65 -16.59 16.76 7.15
CA GLY A 65 -16.38 15.40 6.62
C GLY A 65 -16.88 14.32 7.59
N LEU A 66 -16.53 14.44 8.87
CA LEU A 66 -16.99 13.52 9.92
C LEU A 66 -18.50 13.47 10.04
N LYS A 67 -19.18 14.62 9.97
CA LYS A 67 -20.65 14.67 9.99
C LYS A 67 -21.31 13.93 8.84
N LYS A 68 -20.66 13.91 7.66
CA LYS A 68 -21.17 13.20 6.48
C LYS A 68 -21.04 11.68 6.61
N VAL A 69 -20.02 11.20 7.33
CA VAL A 69 -19.72 9.77 7.38
C VAL A 69 -20.20 9.09 8.67
N ASN A 70 -20.53 9.84 9.70
CA ASN A 70 -20.85 9.29 11.03
C ASN A 70 -22.33 8.96 11.19
N TYR A 71 -22.80 7.97 10.43
CA TYR A 71 -24.12 7.39 10.64
C TYR A 71 -24.08 5.87 10.44
N ALA A 72 -25.00 5.17 11.06
CA ALA A 72 -25.11 3.71 10.99
C ALA A 72 -26.28 3.30 10.10
N VAL A 73 -26.14 2.15 9.48
CA VAL A 73 -27.20 1.48 8.69
C VAL A 73 -27.71 0.27 9.50
N PRO A 74 -28.77 0.44 10.31
CA PRO A 74 -29.20 -0.62 11.21
C PRO A 74 -30.13 -1.62 10.51
N HIS A 75 -30.04 -2.87 10.95
CA HIS A 75 -31.09 -3.86 10.71
C HIS A 75 -32.41 -3.39 11.29
N LYS A 76 -33.53 -3.72 10.66
CA LYS A 76 -34.86 -3.40 11.17
C LYS A 76 -35.51 -4.59 11.88
N VAL A 77 -35.09 -5.81 11.56
CA VAL A 77 -35.65 -7.08 12.07
C VAL A 77 -34.61 -7.90 12.83
N ARG A 78 -33.43 -8.09 12.25
CA ARG A 78 -32.34 -8.84 12.88
C ARG A 78 -31.90 -8.15 14.17
N LYS A 79 -31.85 -8.92 15.26
CA LYS A 79 -31.29 -8.43 16.51
C LYS A 79 -29.77 -8.61 16.47
N ARG A 80 -29.05 -7.51 16.61
CA ARG A 80 -27.59 -7.47 16.72
C ARG A 80 -27.17 -6.86 18.03
N ILE A 81 -26.15 -7.42 18.67
CA ILE A 81 -25.44 -6.80 19.78
C ILE A 81 -24.06 -6.42 19.26
N GLU A 82 -23.80 -5.14 19.13
CA GLU A 82 -22.46 -4.61 18.82
C GLU A 82 -21.66 -4.45 20.12
N VAL A 83 -20.43 -4.94 20.11
CA VAL A 83 -19.48 -4.77 21.21
C VAL A 83 -18.69 -3.49 20.97
N LYS A 84 -19.26 -2.34 21.29
CA LYS A 84 -18.60 -1.03 21.12
C LYS A 84 -17.59 -0.72 22.22
N GLU A 85 -17.73 -1.35 23.36
CA GLU A 85 -16.87 -1.17 24.53
C GLU A 85 -16.57 -2.50 25.19
N ALA A 86 -15.33 -2.64 25.66
CA ALA A 86 -14.89 -3.82 26.40
C ALA A 86 -13.98 -3.42 27.57
N THR A 87 -13.88 -4.29 28.56
CA THR A 87 -12.89 -4.15 29.63
C THR A 87 -11.56 -4.74 29.18
N LEU A 88 -10.54 -3.91 29.10
CA LEU A 88 -9.17 -4.27 28.75
C LEU A 88 -8.37 -4.66 29.99
N ARG A 89 -7.64 -5.73 29.87
CA ARG A 89 -6.48 -6.06 30.72
C ARG A 89 -5.31 -6.46 29.83
N THR A 90 -4.11 -6.12 30.26
CA THR A 90 -2.88 -6.58 29.61
C THR A 90 -2.02 -7.31 30.62
N TYR A 91 -1.34 -8.34 30.18
CA TYR A 91 -0.39 -9.09 30.99
C TYR A 91 0.73 -9.68 30.13
N GLU A 92 1.87 -9.93 30.75
CA GLU A 92 2.97 -10.61 30.06
C GLU A 92 2.55 -12.01 29.64
N LYS A 93 2.87 -12.40 28.42
CA LYS A 93 2.60 -13.76 27.96
C LYS A 93 3.38 -14.74 28.84
N PRO A 94 2.73 -15.75 29.41
CA PRO A 94 3.45 -16.81 30.12
C PRO A 94 4.43 -17.50 29.16
N GLN A 95 5.71 -17.55 29.54
CA GLN A 95 6.70 -18.26 28.75
C GLN A 95 6.61 -19.75 29.06
N SER A 96 6.56 -20.58 28.03
CA SER A 96 6.56 -22.05 28.20
C SER A 96 7.93 -22.57 28.63
N TYR A 97 9.00 -21.84 28.26
CA TYR A 97 10.40 -22.19 28.52
C TYR A 97 11.22 -20.95 28.88
N GLU A 98 12.22 -21.12 29.72
CA GLU A 98 13.11 -20.01 30.08
C GLU A 98 13.86 -19.49 28.85
N GLY A 99 13.77 -18.17 28.63
CA GLY A 99 14.44 -17.51 27.53
C GLY A 99 13.76 -17.57 26.16
N TRP A 100 12.88 -18.53 25.90
CA TRP A 100 12.18 -18.65 24.62
C TRP A 100 10.82 -17.98 24.58
N GLN A 101 10.60 -17.22 23.52
CA GLN A 101 9.30 -16.67 23.13
C GLN A 101 8.92 -17.22 21.77
N PHE A 102 7.78 -17.91 21.70
CA PHE A 102 7.26 -18.47 20.46
C PHE A 102 6.13 -17.64 19.92
N TYR A 103 6.17 -17.44 18.62
CA TYR A 103 5.20 -16.63 17.89
C TYR A 103 4.58 -17.48 16.79
N GLN A 104 3.27 -17.31 16.58
CA GLN A 104 2.51 -18.08 15.60
C GLN A 104 2.53 -19.59 15.89
N SER A 105 2.65 -20.38 14.86
CA SER A 105 2.56 -21.83 14.88
C SER A 105 3.87 -22.53 15.31
N VAL A 106 4.75 -21.87 16.03
CA VAL A 106 5.97 -22.51 16.50
C VAL A 106 5.66 -23.47 17.64
N LYS A 107 6.20 -24.69 17.54
CA LYS A 107 6.12 -25.73 18.55
C LYS A 107 7.52 -26.16 18.98
N GLU A 108 7.62 -26.69 20.19
CA GLU A 108 8.83 -27.39 20.64
C GLU A 108 8.56 -28.89 20.72
N GLU A 109 9.39 -29.67 20.08
CA GLU A 109 9.32 -31.14 20.06
C GLU A 109 10.70 -31.72 20.43
N ARG A 110 10.89 -32.13 21.68
CA ARG A 110 12.10 -32.78 22.17
C ARG A 110 13.41 -32.04 21.90
N GLY A 111 13.41 -30.75 22.16
CA GLY A 111 14.58 -29.89 21.93
C GLY A 111 14.68 -29.33 20.54
N THR A 112 13.73 -29.58 19.67
CA THR A 112 13.65 -29.05 18.30
C THR A 112 12.49 -28.09 18.19
N LEU A 113 12.74 -26.92 17.61
CA LEU A 113 11.68 -25.97 17.22
C LEU A 113 11.12 -26.40 15.87
N VAL A 114 9.82 -26.54 15.81
CA VAL A 114 9.08 -26.80 14.57
C VAL A 114 8.35 -25.51 14.20
N LEU A 115 8.79 -24.88 13.12
CA LEU A 115 8.19 -23.67 12.57
C LEU A 115 7.37 -24.12 11.37
N THR A 116 6.06 -24.07 11.49
CA THR A 116 5.15 -24.36 10.39
C THR A 116 4.86 -23.10 9.63
N ASP A 117 4.97 -23.18 8.32
CA ASP A 117 4.90 -22.02 7.44
C ASP A 117 3.59 -21.24 7.54
N GLY A 118 3.74 -19.92 7.55
CA GLY A 118 2.70 -18.98 7.20
C GLY A 118 3.10 -18.25 5.93
N ILE A 119 2.26 -18.29 4.93
CA ILE A 119 2.48 -17.61 3.65
C ILE A 119 2.41 -16.09 3.82
N ILE A 120 1.76 -15.64 4.87
CA ILE A 120 1.46 -14.24 5.15
C ILE A 120 2.10 -13.85 6.47
N PRO A 121 2.76 -12.69 6.55
CA PRO A 121 3.14 -12.13 7.86
C PRO A 121 1.93 -12.04 8.79
N PRO A 122 2.13 -12.36 10.05
CA PRO A 122 3.41 -12.62 10.70
C PRO A 122 3.94 -14.05 10.52
N VAL A 123 5.19 -14.14 10.11
CA VAL A 123 5.87 -15.41 9.90
C VAL A 123 6.13 -16.13 11.23
N PRO A 124 5.96 -17.47 11.32
CA PRO A 124 6.33 -18.22 12.52
C PRO A 124 7.78 -17.99 12.90
N CYS A 125 8.02 -17.58 14.13
CA CYS A 125 9.37 -17.35 14.60
C CYS A 125 9.52 -17.63 16.09
N ALA A 126 10.76 -17.84 16.49
CA ALA A 126 11.15 -18.02 17.88
C ALA A 126 12.28 -17.06 18.25
N LYS A 127 12.16 -16.48 19.43
CA LYS A 127 13.14 -15.55 19.99
C LYS A 127 13.66 -16.11 21.31
N PHE A 128 14.98 -16.10 21.48
CA PHE A 128 15.64 -16.48 22.71
C PHE A 128 16.53 -15.36 23.20
N GLU A 129 16.32 -14.88 24.43
CA GLU A 129 17.14 -13.85 25.04
C GLU A 129 18.20 -14.50 25.95
N PHE A 130 19.45 -14.08 25.80
CA PHE A 130 20.57 -14.53 26.61
C PHE A 130 21.29 -13.35 27.26
N SER A 131 22.11 -13.63 28.28
CA SER A 131 22.72 -12.58 29.09
C SER A 131 23.63 -11.65 28.30
N ALA A 132 23.36 -10.36 28.36
CA ALA A 132 24.04 -9.29 27.62
C ALA A 132 25.36 -8.82 28.24
N LYS A 133 26.20 -9.68 28.79
CA LYS A 133 27.54 -9.29 29.24
C LYS A 133 28.46 -9.10 28.03
N LYS A 134 29.33 -8.12 28.09
CA LYS A 134 30.37 -7.92 27.06
C LYS A 134 31.24 -9.18 26.98
N PHE A 135 31.44 -9.67 25.77
CA PHE A 135 32.31 -10.79 25.43
C PHE A 135 33.10 -10.45 24.16
N SER A 136 34.24 -11.12 23.98
CA SER A 136 35.11 -10.95 22.80
C SER A 136 34.83 -12.00 21.71
N SER A 137 34.16 -13.10 22.04
CA SER A 137 33.73 -14.09 21.06
C SER A 137 32.41 -14.74 21.45
N LEU A 138 31.60 -15.06 20.45
CA LEU A 138 30.36 -15.81 20.58
C LEU A 138 30.41 -16.98 19.61
N GLU A 139 30.10 -18.19 20.07
CA GLU A 139 29.94 -19.35 19.20
C GLU A 139 28.55 -19.97 19.40
N PHE A 140 27.86 -20.19 18.31
CA PHE A 140 26.50 -20.71 18.25
C PHE A 140 26.48 -21.99 17.42
N SER A 141 25.92 -23.06 17.96
CA SER A 141 25.80 -24.36 17.30
C SER A 141 24.32 -24.77 17.14
N PHE A 142 23.99 -25.34 15.99
CA PHE A 142 22.64 -25.71 15.65
C PHE A 142 22.58 -26.81 14.60
N ARG A 143 21.42 -27.48 14.51
CA ARG A 143 21.06 -28.39 13.42
C ARG A 143 19.77 -27.95 12.76
N VAL A 144 19.66 -28.23 11.47
CA VAL A 144 18.45 -28.05 10.68
C VAL A 144 18.20 -29.37 9.93
N ASP A 145 16.96 -29.75 9.75
CA ASP A 145 16.64 -30.98 9.07
C ASP A 145 17.05 -30.98 7.58
N LYS A 146 17.28 -32.17 7.07
CA LYS A 146 17.81 -32.44 5.75
C LYS A 146 16.82 -32.14 4.62
N ASP A 147 15.54 -32.30 4.87
CA ASP A 147 14.49 -32.21 3.85
C ASP A 147 14.29 -30.81 3.30
N PHE A 148 15.00 -29.84 3.89
CA PHE A 148 15.00 -28.45 3.42
C PHE A 148 15.81 -28.25 2.13
N VAL A 149 16.87 -29.03 1.93
CA VAL A 149 17.73 -28.89 0.73
C VAL A 149 17.06 -29.61 -0.43
N ILE A 150 16.42 -28.83 -1.32
CA ILE A 150 15.89 -29.38 -2.56
C ILE A 150 17.02 -29.39 -3.58
N GLU A 151 17.37 -30.57 -4.14
CA GLU A 151 18.20 -30.64 -5.32
C GLU A 151 17.45 -30.02 -6.51
N GLU A 152 17.61 -28.74 -6.72
CA GLU A 152 17.21 -28.13 -7.98
C GLU A 152 18.13 -28.61 -9.09
N LYS A 153 17.64 -29.53 -9.91
CA LYS A 153 18.22 -29.82 -11.19
C LYS A 153 18.10 -28.59 -12.08
N ALA A 154 19.26 -27.96 -12.32
CA ALA A 154 19.45 -26.92 -13.34
C ALA A 154 18.97 -25.50 -13.05
N ALA A 155 19.42 -24.87 -11.99
CA ALA A 155 19.66 -23.45 -12.06
C ALA A 155 20.87 -23.17 -12.98
N LYS A 156 20.73 -22.28 -13.95
CA LYS A 156 21.82 -21.88 -14.83
C LYS A 156 23.04 -21.48 -14.00
N LYS A 157 24.18 -22.04 -14.31
CA LYS A 157 25.45 -21.98 -13.56
C LYS A 157 26.00 -20.58 -13.21
N ASP A 158 25.41 -19.50 -13.68
CA ASP A 158 26.00 -18.18 -13.69
C ASP A 158 25.22 -17.08 -12.95
N LYS A 159 24.17 -17.39 -12.25
CA LYS A 159 23.47 -16.42 -11.40
C LYS A 159 23.22 -17.02 -10.02
N PRO A 160 23.66 -16.37 -8.92
CA PRO A 160 23.26 -16.81 -7.61
C PRO A 160 21.73 -16.75 -7.51
N LEU A 161 21.13 -17.78 -6.97
CA LEU A 161 19.70 -17.78 -6.61
C LEU A 161 19.49 -16.79 -5.45
N THR A 162 19.33 -15.54 -5.77
CA THR A 162 19.23 -14.45 -4.77
C THR A 162 17.88 -14.42 -4.05
N THR A 163 16.96 -15.30 -4.40
CA THR A 163 15.55 -15.13 -4.07
C THR A 163 14.95 -16.23 -3.21
N ASP A 164 15.62 -17.34 -3.05
CA ASP A 164 15.11 -18.47 -2.26
C ASP A 164 15.77 -18.57 -0.88
N THR A 165 15.68 -17.51 -0.10
CA THR A 165 16.12 -17.51 1.30
C THR A 165 15.13 -18.25 2.17
N GLY A 166 15.27 -19.56 2.24
CA GLY A 166 14.29 -20.32 2.95
C GLY A 166 14.33 -20.14 4.46
N ARG A 167 15.50 -19.93 5.08
CA ARG A 167 15.64 -20.03 6.54
C ARG A 167 16.57 -18.97 7.08
N ILE A 168 16.13 -18.31 8.14
CA ILE A 168 16.80 -17.16 8.71
C ILE A 168 17.13 -17.42 10.18
N ILE A 169 18.39 -17.20 10.54
CA ILE A 169 18.88 -17.21 11.92
C ILE A 169 19.59 -15.89 12.16
N GLU A 170 19.16 -15.14 13.15
CA GLU A 170 19.76 -13.82 13.45
C GLU A 170 20.25 -13.76 14.88
N LEU A 171 21.43 -13.16 15.06
CA LEU A 171 21.88 -12.68 16.34
C LEU A 171 21.66 -11.18 16.39
N ARG A 172 20.93 -10.72 17.38
CA ARG A 172 20.47 -9.33 17.53
C ARG A 172 20.91 -8.74 18.86
N LYS A 173 21.01 -7.41 18.92
CA LYS A 173 21.00 -6.63 20.16
C LYS A 173 19.65 -5.92 20.24
N GLY A 174 18.72 -6.47 21.02
CA GLY A 174 17.35 -6.04 20.97
C GLY A 174 16.77 -6.24 19.55
N VAL A 175 16.41 -5.16 18.89
CA VAL A 175 15.93 -5.17 17.48
C VAL A 175 17.04 -5.00 16.45
N THR A 176 18.25 -4.62 16.89
CA THR A 176 19.36 -4.36 15.97
C THR A 176 19.99 -5.66 15.50
N GLU A 177 19.94 -5.92 14.19
CA GLU A 177 20.64 -7.03 13.57
C GLU A 177 22.16 -6.88 13.74
N VAL A 178 22.79 -7.89 14.32
CA VAL A 178 24.25 -7.98 14.46
C VAL A 178 24.82 -8.86 13.35
N ILE A 179 24.28 -10.04 13.20
CA ILE A 179 24.55 -10.93 12.07
C ILE A 179 23.29 -11.71 11.71
N LYS A 180 23.05 -11.84 10.41
CA LYS A 180 21.98 -12.66 9.85
C LYS A 180 22.58 -13.78 9.03
N LEU A 181 22.18 -14.98 9.33
CA LEU A 181 22.51 -16.15 8.54
C LEU A 181 21.29 -16.52 7.67
N GLN A 182 21.57 -16.78 6.42
CA GLN A 182 20.56 -17.21 5.44
C GLN A 182 20.97 -18.57 4.89
N ILE A 183 20.11 -19.56 5.06
CA ILE A 183 20.32 -20.91 4.52
C ILE A 183 19.49 -21.00 3.24
N TYR A 184 20.15 -21.17 2.11
CA TYR A 184 19.52 -21.30 0.81
C TYR A 184 19.16 -22.75 0.51
N ARG A 185 18.18 -22.94 -0.36
CA ARG A 185 17.73 -24.28 -0.77
C ARG A 185 18.80 -25.09 -1.53
N ASN A 186 19.74 -24.43 -2.15
CA ASN A 186 20.88 -25.10 -2.79
C ASN A 186 21.93 -25.64 -1.82
N GLY A 187 21.69 -25.51 -0.51
CA GLY A 187 22.59 -25.95 0.55
C GLY A 187 23.71 -24.96 0.88
N GLU A 188 23.70 -23.76 0.35
CA GLU A 188 24.67 -22.73 0.71
C GLU A 188 24.20 -21.94 1.93
N ILE A 189 25.14 -21.51 2.76
CA ILE A 189 24.88 -20.61 3.87
C ILE A 189 25.62 -19.29 3.68
N TYR A 190 24.89 -18.21 3.83
CA TYR A 190 25.40 -16.84 3.71
C TYR A 190 25.28 -16.11 5.03
N ALA A 191 26.20 -15.19 5.28
CA ALA A 191 26.13 -14.26 6.38
C ALA A 191 25.96 -12.82 5.86
N ARG A 192 25.04 -12.10 6.48
CA ARG A 192 24.92 -10.66 6.38
C ARG A 192 25.34 -10.06 7.69
N VAL A 193 26.23 -9.10 7.68
CA VAL A 193 26.67 -8.38 8.87
C VAL A 193 26.06 -6.99 8.86
N GLY A 194 25.49 -6.58 9.98
CA GLY A 194 24.64 -5.42 10.15
C GLY A 194 25.09 -4.18 9.41
N VAL A 195 24.35 -3.86 8.39
CA VAL A 195 24.51 -2.64 7.61
C VAL A 195 23.26 -1.80 7.84
N PRO A 196 23.38 -0.53 8.17
CA PRO A 196 22.22 0.32 8.38
C PRO A 196 21.41 0.58 7.11
N ASP A 197 21.98 0.28 5.93
CA ASP A 197 21.35 0.52 4.64
C ASP A 197 20.77 -0.76 4.03
N PRO A 198 19.46 -0.81 3.79
CA PRO A 198 18.78 -1.96 3.18
C PRO A 198 19.22 -2.27 1.75
N TYR A 199 19.71 -1.27 1.01
CA TYR A 199 20.02 -1.42 -0.41
C TYR A 199 21.48 -1.75 -0.70
N HIS A 200 22.38 -1.55 0.26
CA HIS A 200 23.83 -1.74 0.09
C HIS A 200 24.41 -2.83 0.98
N HIS A 201 23.59 -3.79 1.40
CA HIS A 201 24.11 -4.92 2.15
C HIS A 201 24.82 -5.92 1.21
N LYS A 202 25.87 -6.51 1.71
CA LYS A 202 26.54 -7.63 1.05
C LYS A 202 26.28 -8.91 1.83
N ASP A 203 25.77 -9.91 1.15
CA ASP A 203 25.69 -11.26 1.65
C ASP A 203 26.95 -12.00 1.24
N PHE A 204 27.59 -12.65 2.17
CA PHE A 204 28.83 -13.38 1.95
C PHE A 204 28.58 -14.86 2.14
N LYS A 205 28.91 -15.68 1.16
CA LYS A 205 28.90 -17.13 1.34
C LYS A 205 29.93 -17.50 2.41
N ILE A 206 29.47 -18.11 3.50
CA ILE A 206 30.36 -18.55 4.59
C ILE A 206 30.65 -20.05 4.54
N GLY A 207 29.94 -20.81 3.75
CA GLY A 207 30.18 -22.23 3.56
C GLY A 207 29.01 -22.94 2.90
N ASP A 208 29.10 -24.25 2.90
CA ASP A 208 28.02 -25.13 2.50
C ASP A 208 27.39 -25.70 3.77
N PHE A 209 26.05 -25.71 3.78
CA PHE A 209 25.25 -26.15 4.90
C PHE A 209 25.22 -27.69 4.97
N ASN A 210 25.44 -28.23 6.15
CA ASN A 210 25.30 -29.67 6.39
C ASN A 210 24.01 -29.96 7.16
N GLY A 211 23.01 -30.50 6.49
CA GLY A 211 21.65 -30.63 7.00
C GLY A 211 21.48 -31.62 8.15
N GLU A 212 22.34 -32.61 8.31
CA GLU A 212 22.20 -33.61 9.34
C GLU A 212 23.19 -33.46 10.50
N GLU A 213 24.20 -32.63 10.34
CA GLU A 213 25.25 -32.45 11.33
C GLU A 213 25.13 -31.13 12.05
N THR A 214 25.84 -31.02 13.15
CA THR A 214 25.97 -29.77 13.87
C THR A 214 26.73 -28.74 13.02
N ASN A 215 26.09 -27.62 12.79
CA ASN A 215 26.73 -26.45 12.21
C ASN A 215 27.12 -25.49 13.31
N SER A 216 28.28 -24.87 13.21
CA SER A 216 28.74 -23.87 14.18
C SER A 216 29.16 -22.57 13.50
N VAL A 217 28.72 -21.46 14.06
CA VAL A 217 29.14 -20.12 13.66
C VAL A 217 29.79 -19.45 14.85
N LYS A 218 31.06 -19.10 14.71
CA LYS A 218 31.78 -18.33 15.71
C LYS A 218 32.09 -16.94 15.22
N ILE A 219 31.72 -15.95 16.01
CA ILE A 219 31.99 -14.54 15.74
C ILE A 219 33.01 -14.05 16.76
N ILE A 220 34.09 -13.47 16.28
CA ILE A 220 35.11 -12.82 17.13
C ILE A 220 34.98 -11.32 16.89
N PHE A 221 34.75 -10.58 17.97
CA PHE A 221 34.61 -9.15 17.99
C PHE A 221 35.99 -8.48 18.20
N SER A 222 36.50 -7.79 17.20
CA SER A 222 37.81 -7.17 17.23
C SER A 222 37.72 -5.69 16.81
N GLY A 223 37.50 -4.84 17.77
CA GLY A 223 37.38 -3.39 17.55
C GLY A 223 36.17 -3.08 16.63
N ASP A 224 36.47 -2.60 15.45
CA ASP A 224 35.45 -2.24 14.46
C ASP A 224 35.13 -3.37 13.47
N LYS A 225 35.58 -4.60 13.74
CA LYS A 225 35.43 -5.73 12.84
C LYS A 225 34.90 -6.98 13.52
N TYR A 226 34.17 -7.78 12.74
CA TYR A 226 33.80 -9.16 13.05
C TYR A 226 34.60 -10.13 12.22
N LYS A 227 35.18 -11.10 12.86
CA LYS A 227 35.72 -12.28 12.19
C LYS A 227 34.74 -13.42 12.34
N VAL A 228 34.29 -13.98 11.22
CA VAL A 228 33.34 -15.11 11.18
C VAL A 228 34.08 -16.39 10.85
N ILE A 229 33.86 -17.40 11.68
CA ILE A 229 34.37 -18.76 11.50
C ILE A 229 33.15 -19.69 11.39
N TYR A 230 33.05 -20.43 10.30
CA TYR A 230 31.96 -21.39 10.07
C TYR A 230 32.53 -22.82 10.04
N ASN A 231 32.00 -23.69 10.90
CA ASN A 231 32.45 -25.08 11.05
C ASN A 231 33.98 -25.19 11.18
N GLY A 232 34.57 -24.33 11.99
CA GLY A 232 36.02 -24.30 12.28
C GLY A 232 36.88 -23.67 11.17
N LYS A 233 36.32 -23.25 10.06
CA LYS A 233 37.03 -22.59 8.96
C LYS A 233 36.74 -21.09 8.97
N GLU A 234 37.77 -20.29 8.79
CA GLU A 234 37.61 -18.86 8.64
C GLU A 234 36.84 -18.53 7.37
N ALA A 235 35.71 -17.85 7.52
CA ALA A 235 34.82 -17.47 6.41
C ALA A 235 35.06 -16.03 5.94
N GLY A 236 35.53 -15.16 6.83
CA GLY A 236 35.86 -13.78 6.47
C GLY A 236 35.94 -12.83 7.67
N GLU A 237 36.38 -11.62 7.40
CA GLU A 237 36.40 -10.52 8.33
C GLU A 237 35.55 -9.36 7.74
N PHE A 238 34.67 -8.81 8.56
CA PHE A 238 33.67 -7.83 8.14
C PHE A 238 33.72 -6.60 9.04
N GLU A 239 33.41 -5.43 8.48
CA GLU A 239 33.29 -4.21 9.27
C GLU A 239 32.05 -4.24 10.16
N GLN A 240 32.23 -3.86 11.41
CA GLN A 240 31.15 -3.75 12.38
C GLN A 240 30.57 -2.35 12.37
N THR A 241 29.43 -2.17 11.69
CA THR A 241 28.76 -0.87 11.64
C THR A 241 28.10 -0.49 12.96
N ASN A 242 27.56 -1.46 13.70
CA ASN A 242 26.74 -1.23 14.90
C ASN A 242 27.49 -1.30 16.24
N LYS A 243 28.73 -1.77 16.29
CA LYS A 243 29.60 -1.86 17.49
C LYS A 243 28.94 -2.44 18.75
N VAL A 244 28.03 -3.40 18.58
CA VAL A 244 27.23 -3.99 19.66
C VAL A 244 27.39 -5.51 19.72
N CYS A 245 27.36 -6.05 20.93
CA CYS A 245 27.32 -7.48 21.15
C CYS A 245 25.88 -7.97 21.15
N PRO A 246 25.55 -9.08 20.49
CA PRO A 246 24.21 -9.61 20.51
C PRO A 246 23.80 -10.17 21.89
N ASP A 247 22.52 -10.10 22.17
CA ASP A 247 21.90 -10.69 23.37
C ASP A 247 20.67 -11.51 23.05
N THR A 248 20.34 -11.65 21.78
CA THR A 248 19.14 -12.32 21.31
C THR A 248 19.45 -13.20 20.12
N LEU A 249 18.99 -14.45 20.17
CA LEU A 249 18.88 -15.36 19.02
C LEU A 249 17.46 -15.32 18.49
N PHE A 250 17.34 -15.09 17.20
CA PHE A 250 16.08 -15.06 16.50
C PHE A 250 16.08 -16.07 15.35
N VAL A 251 15.03 -16.87 15.23
CA VAL A 251 14.92 -17.92 14.23
C VAL A 251 13.57 -17.80 13.52
N SER A 252 13.58 -17.81 12.20
CA SER A 252 12.37 -17.64 11.41
C SER A 252 12.38 -18.47 10.13
N GLY A 253 11.20 -18.84 9.67
CA GLY A 253 11.00 -19.57 8.42
C GLY A 253 11.26 -18.75 7.16
N GLY A 254 11.47 -17.43 7.28
CA GLY A 254 11.52 -16.57 6.11
C GLY A 254 10.12 -16.32 5.52
N MET A 255 10.07 -15.62 4.40
CA MET A 255 8.83 -15.24 3.72
C MET A 255 8.30 -16.29 2.73
N HIS A 256 9.08 -17.32 2.46
CA HIS A 256 8.73 -18.32 1.47
C HIS A 256 8.17 -19.58 2.11
N PRO A 257 7.05 -20.08 1.63
CA PRO A 257 6.47 -21.33 2.12
C PRO A 257 7.36 -22.48 1.67
N ALA A 258 8.29 -22.87 2.53
CA ALA A 258 9.17 -23.99 2.30
C ALA A 258 8.72 -25.27 3.05
N GLY A 259 7.50 -25.25 3.61
CA GLY A 259 6.99 -26.31 4.43
C GLY A 259 7.45 -26.20 5.89
N GLU A 260 7.21 -27.23 6.66
CA GLU A 260 7.64 -27.30 8.04
C GLU A 260 9.16 -27.20 8.16
N TRP A 261 9.65 -26.34 9.01
CA TRP A 261 11.07 -26.19 9.29
C TRP A 261 11.41 -26.66 10.71
N ARG A 262 12.39 -27.55 10.81
CA ARG A 262 12.86 -28.09 12.09
C ARG A 262 14.23 -27.52 12.41
N PHE A 263 14.32 -26.77 13.50
CA PHE A 263 15.53 -26.12 13.97
C PHE A 263 15.87 -26.59 15.38
N THR A 264 17.06 -27.12 15.55
CA THR A 264 17.55 -27.57 16.87
C THR A 264 18.72 -26.69 17.30
N PRO A 265 18.51 -25.73 18.19
CA PRO A 265 19.61 -25.03 18.83
C PRO A 265 20.35 -25.99 19.75
N GLU A 266 21.67 -26.01 19.72
CA GLU A 266 22.44 -26.88 20.55
C GLU A 266 23.15 -26.12 21.67
N ARG A 267 23.94 -25.10 21.33
CA ARG A 267 24.75 -24.42 22.31
C ARG A 267 25.11 -22.99 21.91
N ILE A 268 25.14 -22.07 22.87
CA ILE A 268 25.80 -20.77 22.74
C ILE A 268 26.91 -20.67 23.78
N THR A 269 28.10 -20.31 23.35
CA THR A 269 29.20 -20.02 24.22
C THR A 269 29.72 -18.59 24.01
N ALA A 270 30.01 -17.89 25.11
CA ALA A 270 30.67 -16.60 25.08
C ALA A 270 32.07 -16.75 25.74
N ASP A 271 33.13 -16.34 25.03
CA ASP A 271 34.53 -16.53 25.43
C ASP A 271 34.84 -17.97 25.90
N GLY A 272 34.28 -18.94 25.19
CA GLY A 272 34.43 -20.37 25.43
C GLY A 272 33.62 -20.94 26.61
N LYS A 273 32.83 -20.12 27.29
CA LYS A 273 31.97 -20.57 28.39
C LYS A 273 30.52 -20.66 27.87
N GLU A 274 29.89 -21.78 28.18
CA GLU A 274 28.46 -21.97 27.85
C GLU A 274 27.59 -20.98 28.63
N ILE A 275 26.67 -20.33 27.93
CA ILE A 275 25.83 -19.27 28.48
C ILE A 275 24.33 -19.56 28.35
N THR A 276 23.97 -20.71 27.78
CA THR A 276 22.56 -21.02 27.50
C THR A 276 22.18 -22.44 27.91
N ASP A 277 20.98 -22.54 28.45
CA ASP A 277 20.20 -23.76 28.49
C ASP A 277 18.87 -23.44 27.76
N PHE A 278 18.71 -23.97 26.55
CA PHE A 278 17.62 -23.58 25.68
C PHE A 278 16.24 -24.07 26.14
N PHE A 279 16.16 -25.10 26.93
CA PHE A 279 14.87 -25.77 27.21
C PHE A 279 14.61 -26.07 28.69
N VAL A 280 15.17 -25.28 29.58
CA VAL A 280 14.82 -25.36 31.01
C VAL A 280 13.39 -24.87 31.21
N LYS A 281 12.54 -25.72 31.74
CA LYS A 281 11.16 -25.35 32.11
C LYS A 281 11.18 -24.34 33.25
N THR A 282 10.62 -23.17 33.02
CA THR A 282 10.39 -22.19 34.10
C THR A 282 9.28 -22.64 35.03
N LYS A 283 9.42 -22.29 36.30
CA LYS A 283 8.28 -22.20 37.19
C LYS A 283 7.40 -21.05 36.69
N GLU A 284 6.08 -21.32 36.54
CA GLU A 284 5.10 -20.32 36.15
C GLU A 284 5.32 -19.02 36.95
N LYS A 285 5.74 -17.98 36.30
CA LYS A 285 5.79 -16.65 36.88
C LYS A 285 4.36 -16.19 37.04
N LYS A 286 3.91 -15.84 38.26
CA LYS A 286 2.61 -15.21 38.44
C LYS A 286 2.61 -13.91 37.64
N THR A 287 1.82 -13.87 36.58
CA THR A 287 1.65 -12.68 35.76
C THR A 287 0.77 -11.68 36.51
N GLU A 288 1.30 -10.52 36.79
CA GLU A 288 0.48 -9.42 37.29
C GLU A 288 -0.34 -8.87 36.11
N LYS A 289 -1.66 -9.00 36.24
CA LYS A 289 -2.59 -8.35 35.31
C LYS A 289 -2.63 -6.84 35.61
N ALA A 290 -2.49 -6.02 34.59
CA ALA A 290 -2.69 -4.59 34.74
C ALA A 290 -4.12 -4.29 35.24
N ASN A 291 -4.32 -3.13 35.87
CA ASN A 291 -5.65 -2.69 36.27
C ASN A 291 -6.58 -2.65 35.05
N PRO A 292 -7.83 -3.09 35.19
CA PRO A 292 -8.79 -3.05 34.10
C PRO A 292 -9.13 -1.60 33.71
N GLU A 293 -9.23 -1.35 32.43
CA GLU A 293 -9.72 -0.09 31.86
C GLU A 293 -10.80 -0.36 30.81
N THR A 294 -11.66 0.62 30.55
CA THR A 294 -12.66 0.51 29.50
C THR A 294 -12.09 1.09 28.21
N VAL A 295 -12.17 0.32 27.12
CA VAL A 295 -11.72 0.72 25.80
C VAL A 295 -12.85 0.62 24.79
N THR A 296 -12.76 1.43 23.74
CA THR A 296 -13.72 1.43 22.62
C THR A 296 -13.20 0.54 21.50
N LEU A 297 -14.07 -0.24 20.88
CA LEU A 297 -13.76 -1.02 19.68
C LEU A 297 -14.20 -0.25 18.42
N PRO A 298 -13.43 -0.34 17.32
CA PRO A 298 -12.17 -1.06 17.14
C PRO A 298 -11.05 -0.55 18.03
N TYR A 299 -10.23 -1.44 18.54
CA TYR A 299 -9.17 -1.12 19.49
C TYR A 299 -7.79 -1.51 18.94
N LYS A 300 -6.82 -0.63 19.09
CA LYS A 300 -5.41 -0.88 18.78
C LYS A 300 -4.54 -0.57 20.00
N LEU A 301 -3.58 -1.43 20.27
CA LEU A 301 -2.54 -1.22 21.26
C LEU A 301 -1.19 -1.40 20.57
N GLY A 302 -0.27 -0.51 20.82
CA GLY A 302 1.07 -0.60 20.27
C GLY A 302 2.12 0.00 21.15
N GLY A 303 3.32 0.06 20.62
CA GLY A 303 4.48 0.61 21.27
C GLY A 303 5.34 -0.44 21.96
N GLU A 304 6.64 -0.13 22.06
CA GLU A 304 7.67 -1.02 22.57
C GLU A 304 7.39 -1.56 23.97
N ARG A 305 6.71 -0.76 24.79
CA ARG A 305 6.33 -1.16 26.17
C ARG A 305 5.37 -2.34 26.23
N ASN A 306 4.66 -2.60 25.14
CA ASN A 306 3.59 -3.60 25.06
C ASN A 306 3.97 -4.83 24.23
N LYS A 307 5.15 -4.86 23.65
CA LYS A 307 5.57 -5.88 22.67
C LYS A 307 5.39 -7.34 23.10
N ASP A 308 5.51 -7.63 24.37
CA ASP A 308 5.41 -8.99 24.91
C ASP A 308 4.10 -9.22 25.69
N ARG A 309 3.14 -8.31 25.55
CA ARG A 309 1.90 -8.39 26.33
C ARG A 309 0.77 -9.05 25.57
N VAL A 310 -0.03 -9.82 26.28
CA VAL A 310 -1.33 -10.31 25.78
C VAL A 310 -2.39 -9.28 26.11
N ILE A 311 -3.26 -8.98 25.15
CA ILE A 311 -4.50 -8.23 25.38
C ILE A 311 -5.60 -9.20 25.75
N GLU A 312 -6.28 -8.94 26.85
CA GLU A 312 -7.54 -9.59 27.24
C GLU A 312 -8.65 -8.55 27.23
N LEU A 313 -9.63 -8.73 26.35
CA LEU A 313 -10.84 -7.92 26.31
C LEU A 313 -12.03 -8.75 26.77
N THR A 314 -12.83 -8.20 27.70
CA THR A 314 -14.02 -8.88 28.22
C THR A 314 -15.25 -8.00 28.08
N LYS A 315 -16.39 -8.63 27.76
CA LYS A 315 -17.70 -8.01 27.69
C LYS A 315 -18.77 -8.95 28.18
N THR A 316 -19.69 -8.50 28.99
CA THR A 316 -20.91 -9.23 29.28
C THR A 316 -22.03 -8.82 28.33
N PHE A 317 -22.87 -9.79 27.96
CA PHE A 317 -24.04 -9.57 27.11
C PHE A 317 -25.19 -10.49 27.55
N ARG A 318 -26.40 -10.12 27.17
CA ARG A 318 -27.60 -10.87 27.55
C ARG A 318 -28.15 -11.66 26.37
N TYR A 319 -28.34 -12.97 26.56
CA TYR A 319 -28.99 -13.87 25.63
C TYR A 319 -30.38 -14.30 26.08
N GLU A 320 -31.33 -14.34 25.16
CA GLU A 320 -32.69 -14.75 25.45
C GLU A 320 -33.06 -16.07 24.76
N LYS A 321 -32.92 -16.08 23.43
CA LYS A 321 -33.25 -17.26 22.60
C LYS A 321 -32.79 -17.08 21.14
N GLY A 322 -32.78 -18.16 20.39
CA GLY A 322 -32.48 -18.17 18.97
C GLY A 322 -31.05 -18.64 18.68
N ARG A 323 -30.73 -18.85 17.43
CA ARG A 323 -29.36 -19.12 16.99
C ARG A 323 -28.53 -17.86 17.15
N ALA A 324 -27.32 -17.97 17.67
CA ALA A 324 -26.43 -16.84 17.87
C ALA A 324 -25.11 -17.05 17.13
N VAL A 325 -24.78 -16.10 16.26
CA VAL A 325 -23.52 -16.11 15.49
C VAL A 325 -22.66 -14.95 15.91
N LEU A 326 -21.47 -15.26 16.45
CA LEU A 326 -20.44 -14.28 16.76
C LEU A 326 -19.66 -13.94 15.48
N ASN A 327 -19.49 -12.67 15.23
CA ASN A 327 -18.72 -12.11 14.13
C ASN A 327 -17.56 -11.28 14.69
N ILE A 328 -16.36 -11.53 14.21
CA ILE A 328 -15.13 -10.81 14.53
C ILE A 328 -14.54 -10.28 13.25
N GLY A 329 -14.35 -8.98 13.10
CA GLY A 329 -13.75 -8.39 11.92
C GLY A 329 -12.27 -8.73 11.78
N SER A 330 -11.52 -8.73 12.88
CA SER A 330 -10.13 -9.18 12.93
C SER A 330 -9.62 -9.28 14.36
N LEU A 331 -8.70 -10.20 14.60
CA LEU A 331 -7.82 -10.24 15.77
C LEU A 331 -6.37 -10.35 15.28
N ASP A 332 -5.64 -9.25 15.28
CA ASP A 332 -4.28 -9.17 14.76
C ASP A 332 -3.26 -9.14 15.92
N PRO A 333 -2.19 -9.90 15.84
CA PRO A 333 -1.73 -10.84 14.81
C PRO A 333 -2.31 -12.24 14.93
N SER A 334 -2.80 -12.60 16.08
CA SER A 334 -3.46 -13.86 16.34
C SER A 334 -4.32 -13.76 17.61
N GLY A 335 -5.35 -14.55 17.71
CA GLY A 335 -6.24 -14.48 18.86
C GLY A 335 -7.06 -15.73 19.11
N GLU A 336 -7.64 -15.74 20.29
CA GLU A 336 -8.60 -16.74 20.71
C GLU A 336 -9.82 -16.05 21.33
N VAL A 337 -11.00 -16.52 20.99
CA VAL A 337 -12.26 -15.98 21.50
C VAL A 337 -13.00 -17.05 22.28
N TYR A 338 -13.40 -16.67 23.48
CA TYR A 338 -14.11 -17.56 24.40
C TYR A 338 -15.49 -16.99 24.73
N VAL A 339 -16.46 -17.86 24.80
CA VAL A 339 -17.80 -17.59 25.29
C VAL A 339 -18.08 -18.49 26.50
N ASN A 340 -18.35 -17.89 27.65
CA ASN A 340 -18.50 -18.59 28.93
C ASN A 340 -17.34 -19.58 29.20
N GLY A 341 -16.13 -19.22 28.85
CA GLY A 341 -14.93 -20.03 29.04
C GLY A 341 -14.69 -21.13 28.00
N LYS A 342 -15.59 -21.32 27.02
CA LYS A 342 -15.43 -22.26 25.92
C LYS A 342 -14.83 -21.56 24.71
N LEU A 343 -13.83 -22.18 24.07
CA LEU A 343 -13.18 -21.66 22.88
C LEU A 343 -14.15 -21.68 21.68
N ALA A 344 -14.46 -20.52 21.14
CA ALA A 344 -15.33 -20.34 19.99
C ALA A 344 -14.55 -20.14 18.68
N ILE A 345 -13.50 -19.29 18.73
CA ILE A 345 -12.67 -18.96 17.56
C ILE A 345 -11.21 -19.00 17.98
N LYS A 346 -10.37 -19.57 17.11
CA LYS A 346 -8.92 -19.43 17.16
C LYS A 346 -8.45 -18.99 15.80
N THR A 347 -7.74 -17.91 15.74
CA THR A 347 -7.29 -17.32 14.48
C THR A 347 -5.84 -16.84 14.56
N ASN A 348 -5.15 -16.98 13.46
CA ASN A 348 -3.86 -16.35 13.17
C ASN A 348 -3.96 -15.52 11.88
N ASP A 349 -5.15 -15.13 11.54
CA ASP A 349 -5.53 -14.51 10.29
C ASP A 349 -6.21 -13.16 10.57
N PHE A 350 -6.00 -12.19 9.71
CA PHE A 350 -6.61 -10.85 9.78
C PHE A 350 -8.02 -10.78 9.19
N THR A 351 -8.49 -11.85 8.55
CA THR A 351 -9.80 -11.87 7.93
C THR A 351 -10.91 -11.98 8.96
N ALA A 352 -12.10 -11.55 8.58
CA ALA A 352 -13.29 -11.72 9.40
C ALA A 352 -13.56 -13.20 9.69
N GLN A 353 -13.91 -13.48 10.93
CA GLN A 353 -14.22 -14.80 11.42
C GLN A 353 -15.64 -14.84 11.95
N LYS A 354 -16.32 -15.99 11.74
CA LYS A 354 -17.66 -16.23 12.26
C LYS A 354 -17.69 -17.57 13.00
N ALA A 355 -18.46 -17.61 14.09
CA ALA A 355 -18.70 -18.85 14.82
C ALA A 355 -20.14 -18.91 15.33
N ASP A 356 -20.80 -20.04 15.16
CA ASP A 356 -22.03 -20.34 15.86
C ASP A 356 -21.73 -20.62 17.32
N ILE A 357 -22.22 -19.77 18.20
CA ILE A 357 -21.97 -19.83 19.64
C ILE A 357 -23.19 -20.28 20.43
N THR A 358 -24.26 -20.67 19.77
CA THR A 358 -25.56 -20.99 20.38
C THR A 358 -25.44 -22.00 21.54
N GLU A 359 -24.67 -23.07 21.34
CA GLU A 359 -24.45 -24.10 22.35
C GLU A 359 -23.59 -23.68 23.55
N PHE A 360 -22.89 -22.53 23.42
CA PHE A 360 -22.06 -21.97 24.50
C PHE A 360 -22.84 -21.05 25.41
N LEU A 361 -24.05 -20.63 25.00
CA LEU A 361 -24.85 -19.65 25.68
C LEU A 361 -25.79 -20.27 26.71
N LYS A 362 -26.07 -19.51 27.77
CA LYS A 362 -27.12 -19.73 28.74
C LYS A 362 -28.12 -18.55 28.71
N ILE A 363 -29.40 -18.83 28.99
CA ILE A 363 -30.38 -17.75 29.11
C ILE A 363 -29.94 -16.80 30.24
N GLY A 364 -29.96 -15.52 29.95
CA GLY A 364 -29.48 -14.48 30.84
C GLY A 364 -28.09 -13.94 30.47
N GLU A 365 -27.27 -13.67 31.46
CA GLU A 365 -25.96 -13.05 31.29
C GLU A 365 -24.90 -14.05 30.83
N ASN A 366 -24.11 -13.67 29.83
CA ASN A 366 -23.03 -14.43 29.25
C ASN A 366 -21.77 -13.56 29.15
N GLU A 367 -20.59 -14.19 29.17
CA GLU A 367 -19.31 -13.52 29.05
C GLU A 367 -18.69 -13.82 27.67
N LEU A 368 -18.27 -12.77 26.98
CA LEU A 368 -17.39 -12.82 25.82
C LEU A 368 -15.98 -12.39 26.26
N LYS A 369 -14.99 -13.20 25.94
CA LYS A 369 -13.57 -12.89 26.19
C LYS A 369 -12.75 -13.10 24.94
N LEU A 370 -12.00 -12.07 24.56
CA LEU A 370 -11.06 -12.09 23.44
C LEU A 370 -9.63 -12.03 24.00
N LEU A 371 -8.77 -12.89 23.53
CA LEU A 371 -7.34 -12.86 23.80
C LEU A 371 -6.61 -12.54 22.49
N VAL A 372 -5.82 -11.50 22.48
CA VAL A 372 -4.96 -11.17 21.35
C VAL A 372 -3.51 -11.33 21.77
N PHE A 373 -2.76 -12.13 21.01
CA PHE A 373 -1.38 -12.47 21.32
C PHE A 373 -0.41 -11.53 20.61
N PRO A 374 0.76 -11.27 21.20
CA PRO A 374 1.73 -10.37 20.61
C PRO A 374 2.26 -10.91 19.28
N ARG A 375 2.53 -9.98 18.39
CA ARG A 375 3.25 -10.27 17.16
C ARG A 375 4.73 -10.50 17.45
N ALA A 376 5.34 -11.41 16.73
CA ALA A 376 6.79 -11.50 16.71
C ALA A 376 7.40 -10.19 16.18
N PRO A 377 8.53 -9.76 16.73
CA PRO A 377 9.32 -8.76 16.06
C PRO A 377 9.69 -9.30 14.68
N GLU A 378 9.32 -8.56 13.65
CA GLU A 378 9.40 -9.08 12.29
C GLU A 378 10.83 -9.33 11.84
N VAL A 379 10.96 -10.35 11.03
CA VAL A 379 12.11 -10.52 10.16
C VAL A 379 12.02 -9.43 9.13
N ASN A 380 12.88 -8.45 9.26
CA ASN A 380 13.08 -7.33 8.35
C ASN A 380 12.39 -7.44 6.99
N TYR A 381 11.22 -6.89 6.86
CA TYR A 381 10.75 -6.41 5.59
C TYR A 381 11.50 -5.12 5.29
N SER A 382 12.14 -5.07 4.18
CA SER A 382 13.29 -4.27 3.84
C SER A 382 13.19 -2.75 3.98
N TRP A 383 12.00 -2.20 4.11
CA TRP A 383 11.79 -0.77 3.98
C TRP A 383 11.83 0.03 5.29
N HIS A 384 11.74 -0.64 6.46
CA HIS A 384 11.58 0.04 7.75
C HIS A 384 12.49 -0.51 8.86
N ARG A 385 13.75 -0.72 8.56
CA ARG A 385 14.69 -1.53 9.35
C ARG A 385 15.03 -1.06 10.74
N ASN A 386 14.78 0.14 11.11
CA ASN A 386 15.55 0.69 12.23
C ASN A 386 14.80 0.90 13.52
N LYS A 387 13.50 0.72 13.58
CA LYS A 387 12.76 0.97 14.81
C LYS A 387 11.53 0.11 14.86
N ASP A 388 11.35 -0.54 15.95
CA ASP A 388 10.35 -1.52 16.28
C ASP A 388 8.92 -0.92 16.30
N PRO A 389 8.34 -0.58 15.15
CA PRO A 389 6.99 -0.06 15.08
C PRO A 389 5.95 -1.17 14.99
N TYR A 390 6.40 -2.41 14.93
CA TYR A 390 5.64 -3.53 14.38
C TYR A 390 4.72 -4.21 15.35
N ILE A 391 4.62 -3.69 16.54
CA ILE A 391 3.84 -4.34 17.58
C ILE A 391 2.56 -3.56 17.77
N ALA A 392 1.62 -3.90 16.93
CA ALA A 392 0.23 -3.53 17.13
C ALA A 392 -0.59 -4.76 17.44
N TRP A 393 -1.45 -4.63 18.42
CA TRP A 393 -2.56 -5.53 18.63
C TRP A 393 -3.81 -4.83 18.15
N LEU A 394 -4.57 -5.51 17.33
CA LEU A 394 -5.76 -4.95 16.75
C LEU A 394 -6.95 -5.85 16.98
N VAL A 395 -8.03 -5.26 17.40
CA VAL A 395 -9.36 -5.87 17.41
C VAL A 395 -10.28 -4.98 16.62
N ARG A 396 -10.73 -5.45 15.45
CA ARG A 396 -11.77 -4.79 14.66
C ARG A 396 -13.16 -5.13 15.20
N ASP A 397 -14.18 -4.78 14.45
CA ASP A 397 -15.57 -4.91 14.85
C ASP A 397 -15.92 -6.27 15.42
N VAL A 398 -16.65 -6.26 16.52
CA VAL A 398 -17.16 -7.45 17.19
C VAL A 398 -18.65 -7.31 17.40
N TYR A 399 -19.42 -8.26 16.90
CA TYR A 399 -20.86 -8.25 17.10
C TYR A 399 -21.46 -9.67 17.11
N ILE A 400 -22.64 -9.79 17.70
CA ILE A 400 -23.38 -11.05 17.77
C ILE A 400 -24.74 -10.85 17.11
N ASP A 401 -25.01 -11.62 16.05
CA ASP A 401 -26.29 -11.67 15.39
C ASP A 401 -27.16 -12.79 15.97
N PHE A 402 -28.45 -12.52 16.15
CA PHE A 402 -29.42 -13.46 16.67
C PHE A 402 -30.50 -13.74 15.63
N TYR A 403 -30.61 -14.99 15.25
CA TYR A 403 -31.56 -15.49 14.27
C TYR A 403 -32.70 -16.26 14.94
N ARG A 404 -33.94 -16.01 14.48
CA ARG A 404 -35.14 -16.66 15.05
C ARG A 404 -35.72 -17.76 14.16
N GLY A 405 -35.25 -17.90 12.97
CA GLY A 405 -35.75 -18.84 11.95
C GLY A 405 -34.85 -18.81 10.72
N ALA A 406 -35.46 -18.70 9.56
CA ALA A 406 -34.73 -18.46 8.32
C ALA A 406 -33.93 -17.15 8.40
N ALA A 407 -32.74 -17.13 7.81
CA ALA A 407 -31.83 -15.99 7.87
C ALA A 407 -31.20 -15.69 6.50
N ILE A 408 -30.92 -14.40 6.25
CA ILE A 408 -30.23 -13.95 5.05
C ILE A 408 -28.73 -13.82 5.35
N GLU A 409 -27.90 -14.34 4.44
CA GLU A 409 -26.45 -14.12 4.47
C GLU A 409 -25.95 -13.71 3.08
N ASN A 410 -24.77 -13.08 3.05
CA ASN A 410 -24.04 -12.75 1.82
C ASN A 410 -24.85 -11.89 0.83
N LEU A 411 -25.49 -10.82 1.31
CA LEU A 411 -26.17 -9.86 0.45
C LEU A 411 -25.15 -9.13 -0.44
N VAL A 412 -25.28 -9.33 -1.75
CA VAL A 412 -24.43 -8.72 -2.78
C VAL A 412 -25.28 -7.96 -3.76
N VAL A 413 -24.83 -6.75 -4.11
CA VAL A 413 -25.46 -5.86 -5.09
C VAL A 413 -24.46 -5.55 -6.19
N LYS A 414 -24.74 -5.99 -7.43
CA LYS A 414 -23.90 -5.76 -8.59
C LYS A 414 -24.63 -4.86 -9.58
N THR A 415 -24.14 -3.66 -9.81
CA THR A 415 -24.70 -2.76 -10.82
C THR A 415 -24.36 -3.27 -12.21
N ARG A 416 -25.38 -3.50 -13.05
CA ARG A 416 -25.24 -3.96 -14.44
C ARG A 416 -25.35 -2.82 -15.44
N GLU A 417 -26.20 -1.86 -15.19
CA GLU A 417 -26.41 -0.69 -16.05
C GLU A 417 -26.85 0.52 -15.22
N VAL A 418 -26.38 1.69 -15.60
CA VAL A 418 -26.88 2.99 -15.11
C VAL A 418 -27.14 3.87 -16.33
N LYS A 419 -28.39 4.30 -16.52
CA LYS A 419 -28.78 5.10 -17.67
C LYS A 419 -30.01 5.96 -17.39
N ASN A 420 -29.89 7.26 -17.59
CA ASN A 420 -30.97 8.23 -17.49
C ASN A 420 -31.78 8.13 -16.18
N GLY A 421 -31.09 8.01 -15.03
CA GLY A 421 -31.76 7.89 -13.72
C GLY A 421 -32.39 6.54 -13.44
N ARG A 422 -32.13 5.54 -14.27
CA ARG A 422 -32.53 4.13 -14.05
C ARG A 422 -31.32 3.26 -13.84
N VAL A 423 -31.45 2.33 -12.91
CA VAL A 423 -30.42 1.37 -12.54
C VAL A 423 -30.97 -0.03 -12.78
N LYS A 424 -30.11 -0.86 -13.38
CA LYS A 424 -30.29 -2.29 -13.47
C LYS A 424 -29.22 -2.95 -12.60
N ALA A 425 -29.65 -3.65 -11.56
CA ALA A 425 -28.75 -4.28 -10.61
C ALA A 425 -29.13 -5.74 -10.35
N GLU A 426 -28.12 -6.58 -10.26
CA GLU A 426 -28.24 -7.95 -9.77
C GLU A 426 -28.12 -7.92 -8.25
N ILE A 427 -29.15 -8.44 -7.57
CA ILE A 427 -29.16 -8.58 -6.12
C ILE A 427 -29.18 -10.07 -5.81
N SER A 428 -28.25 -10.53 -4.99
CA SER A 428 -28.10 -11.92 -4.61
C SER A 428 -27.80 -12.09 -3.12
N PHE A 429 -28.30 -13.18 -2.54
CA PHE A 429 -28.03 -13.60 -1.17
C PHE A 429 -28.43 -15.08 -0.95
N ASP A 430 -27.89 -15.66 0.11
CA ASP A 430 -28.19 -17.00 0.55
C ASP A 430 -29.26 -16.98 1.66
N ILE A 431 -30.13 -17.99 1.70
CA ILE A 431 -31.13 -18.14 2.75
C ILE A 431 -30.83 -19.41 3.54
N LEU A 432 -30.48 -19.23 4.79
CA LEU A 432 -30.27 -20.33 5.73
C LEU A 432 -31.59 -20.79 6.32
N ASN A 433 -31.72 -22.08 6.60
CA ASN A 433 -32.91 -22.71 7.19
C ASN A 433 -34.21 -22.37 6.42
N SER A 434 -34.12 -22.43 5.09
CA SER A 434 -35.27 -22.19 4.21
C SER A 434 -36.36 -23.22 4.45
N GLU A 435 -37.56 -22.74 4.76
CA GLU A 435 -38.76 -23.55 4.88
C GLU A 435 -39.75 -23.18 3.75
N LYS A 436 -40.69 -24.07 3.47
CA LYS A 436 -41.74 -23.76 2.47
C LYS A 436 -42.64 -22.63 2.94
N GLY A 437 -42.98 -21.72 2.05
CA GLY A 437 -43.93 -20.63 2.32
C GLY A 437 -43.29 -19.32 2.82
N LEU A 438 -41.97 -19.22 2.80
CA LEU A 438 -41.30 -17.95 3.06
C LEU A 438 -41.44 -16.99 1.87
N LYS A 439 -41.54 -15.70 2.17
CA LYS A 439 -41.50 -14.63 1.16
C LYS A 439 -40.29 -13.75 1.36
N ILE A 440 -39.82 -13.18 0.25
CA ILE A 440 -38.72 -12.22 0.23
C ILE A 440 -39.28 -10.88 -0.21
N ASN A 441 -38.92 -9.83 0.50
CA ASN A 441 -39.05 -8.45 0.05
C ASN A 441 -37.68 -7.83 -0.08
N VAL A 442 -37.47 -7.00 -1.12
CA VAL A 442 -36.27 -6.17 -1.24
C VAL A 442 -36.70 -4.72 -1.34
N TYR A 443 -36.07 -3.88 -0.56
CA TYR A 443 -36.37 -2.46 -0.41
C TYR A 443 -35.15 -1.61 -0.71
N LEU A 444 -35.41 -0.39 -1.21
CA LEU A 444 -34.44 0.66 -1.45
C LEU A 444 -34.80 1.90 -0.65
N SER A 445 -33.81 2.55 -0.01
CA SER A 445 -33.97 3.86 0.62
C SER A 445 -32.70 4.68 0.49
N GLU A 446 -32.82 6.03 0.43
CA GLU A 446 -31.70 6.97 0.30
C GLU A 446 -30.97 7.25 1.63
N SER A 447 -31.54 6.87 2.73
CA SER A 447 -30.99 7.05 4.07
C SER A 447 -31.63 6.12 5.07
N PRO A 448 -31.06 5.91 6.28
CA PRO A 448 -31.64 5.05 7.33
C PRO A 448 -33.08 5.38 7.69
N ASP A 449 -33.44 6.66 7.68
CA ASP A 449 -34.79 7.16 7.98
C ASP A 449 -35.52 7.68 6.75
N GLY A 450 -34.98 7.43 5.55
CA GLY A 450 -35.56 7.86 4.29
C GLY A 450 -36.80 7.07 3.86
N LYS A 451 -37.43 7.55 2.80
CA LYS A 451 -38.52 6.84 2.17
C LYS A 451 -38.09 5.46 1.69
N VAL A 452 -38.78 4.43 2.12
CA VAL A 452 -38.55 3.04 1.71
C VAL A 452 -39.39 2.73 0.47
N THR A 453 -38.72 2.31 -0.59
CA THR A 453 -39.36 1.89 -1.86
C THR A 453 -39.20 0.39 -2.05
N PRO A 454 -40.27 -0.40 -2.16
CA PRO A 454 -40.16 -1.82 -2.49
C PRO A 454 -39.72 -1.98 -3.95
N ILE A 455 -38.68 -2.76 -4.18
CA ILE A 455 -38.18 -3.07 -5.54
C ILE A 455 -38.36 -4.53 -5.92
N TYR A 456 -38.70 -5.40 -4.97
CA TYR A 456 -39.06 -6.79 -5.21
C TYR A 456 -39.95 -7.33 -4.08
N ALA A 457 -40.87 -8.23 -4.46
CA ALA A 457 -41.63 -9.09 -3.57
C ALA A 457 -41.95 -10.43 -4.26
N GLY A 458 -41.62 -11.55 -3.59
CA GLY A 458 -41.82 -12.88 -4.20
C GLY A 458 -41.63 -14.01 -3.21
N GLU A 459 -41.59 -15.25 -3.69
CA GLU A 459 -41.36 -16.44 -2.89
C GLU A 459 -39.85 -16.62 -2.58
N ALA A 460 -39.58 -17.23 -1.44
CA ALA A 460 -38.22 -17.56 -1.03
C ALA A 460 -37.75 -18.89 -1.65
N GLU A 461 -36.52 -18.89 -2.11
CA GLU A 461 -35.75 -20.06 -2.53
C GLU A 461 -34.51 -20.16 -1.63
N GLU A 462 -33.78 -21.27 -1.64
CA GLU A 462 -32.54 -21.41 -0.85
C GLU A 462 -31.47 -20.37 -1.22
N LYS A 463 -31.53 -19.89 -2.46
CA LYS A 463 -30.66 -18.85 -2.96
C LYS A 463 -31.46 -17.85 -3.79
N PHE A 464 -31.33 -16.59 -3.48
CA PHE A 464 -31.90 -15.50 -4.25
C PHE A 464 -30.83 -14.91 -5.17
N CYS A 465 -31.19 -14.76 -6.48
CA CYS A 465 -30.36 -14.03 -7.43
C CYS A 465 -31.31 -13.49 -8.52
N LYS A 466 -31.50 -12.19 -8.52
CA LYS A 466 -32.42 -11.51 -9.45
C LYS A 466 -31.84 -10.22 -9.99
N GLU A 467 -32.01 -9.99 -11.26
CA GLU A 467 -31.74 -8.70 -11.89
C GLU A 467 -33.03 -7.85 -11.78
N LEU A 468 -32.88 -6.69 -11.13
CA LEU A 468 -33.96 -5.76 -10.82
C LEU A 468 -33.71 -4.42 -11.50
N GLU A 469 -34.79 -3.74 -11.92
CA GLU A 469 -34.73 -2.42 -12.54
C GLU A 469 -35.54 -1.43 -11.70
N PHE A 470 -34.93 -0.29 -11.34
CA PHE A 470 -35.51 0.74 -10.48
C PHE A 470 -34.94 2.12 -10.78
N GLU A 471 -35.54 3.17 -10.22
CA GLU A 471 -35.05 4.54 -10.31
C GLU A 471 -34.02 4.79 -9.20
N ALA A 472 -32.82 5.26 -9.55
CA ALA A 472 -31.79 5.74 -8.64
C ALA A 472 -30.78 6.60 -9.42
N GLU A 473 -30.12 7.50 -8.68
CA GLU A 473 -29.01 8.30 -9.21
C GLU A 473 -27.71 7.48 -9.24
N ALA A 474 -26.86 7.77 -10.22
CA ALA A 474 -25.55 7.18 -10.30
C ALA A 474 -24.62 7.73 -9.22
N TRP A 475 -23.83 6.84 -8.64
CA TRP A 475 -22.71 7.23 -7.80
C TRP A 475 -21.52 7.68 -8.67
N ASP A 476 -20.93 8.82 -8.37
CA ASP A 476 -19.63 9.24 -8.84
C ASP A 476 -18.90 10.11 -7.80
N THR A 477 -17.69 10.59 -8.10
CA THR A 477 -16.88 11.35 -7.17
C THR A 477 -17.40 12.76 -6.88
N ASP A 478 -18.23 13.31 -7.76
CA ASP A 478 -18.85 14.63 -7.61
C ASP A 478 -20.24 14.52 -6.96
N ASN A 479 -20.96 13.43 -7.27
CA ASN A 479 -22.26 13.08 -6.70
C ASN A 479 -22.24 11.68 -6.09
N PRO A 480 -21.73 11.51 -4.85
CA PRO A 480 -21.65 10.20 -4.20
C PRO A 480 -23.02 9.74 -3.67
N ALA A 481 -23.97 9.53 -4.59
CA ALA A 481 -25.31 9.09 -4.26
C ALA A 481 -25.29 7.65 -3.73
N LEU A 482 -25.74 7.47 -2.48
CA LEU A 482 -25.78 6.19 -1.80
C LEU A 482 -27.21 5.78 -1.48
N TYR A 483 -27.42 4.49 -1.42
CA TYR A 483 -28.70 3.85 -1.15
C TYR A 483 -28.51 2.68 -0.19
N ILE A 484 -29.50 2.46 0.64
CA ILE A 484 -29.60 1.29 1.50
C ILE A 484 -30.47 0.27 0.81
N VAL A 485 -29.89 -0.88 0.50
CA VAL A 485 -30.60 -2.07 0.04
C VAL A 485 -30.86 -2.97 1.23
N ARG A 486 -32.12 -3.27 1.49
CA ARG A 486 -32.55 -4.15 2.57
C ARG A 486 -33.33 -5.33 2.01
N ALA A 487 -32.82 -6.53 2.19
CA ALA A 487 -33.52 -7.78 1.93
C ALA A 487 -34.17 -8.27 3.23
N GLU A 488 -35.42 -8.74 3.15
CA GLU A 488 -36.24 -9.14 4.29
C GLU A 488 -36.92 -10.49 4.01
N ILE A 489 -36.85 -11.38 4.98
CA ILE A 489 -37.64 -12.63 4.96
C ILE A 489 -38.92 -12.42 5.78
N VAL A 490 -40.02 -12.83 5.18
CA VAL A 490 -41.36 -12.79 5.81
C VAL A 490 -41.90 -14.21 5.90
N GLU A 491 -42.22 -14.62 7.13
CA GLU A 491 -42.89 -15.91 7.43
C GLU A 491 -44.27 -15.63 7.97
N ASN A 492 -45.28 -16.25 7.37
CA ASN A 492 -46.70 -16.10 7.76
C ASN A 492 -47.13 -14.61 7.92
N GLY A 493 -46.62 -13.73 7.05
CA GLY A 493 -46.92 -12.31 7.07
C GLY A 493 -46.14 -11.48 8.09
N THR A 494 -45.20 -12.09 8.83
CA THR A 494 -44.34 -11.43 9.82
C THR A 494 -42.90 -11.44 9.39
N PRO A 495 -42.18 -10.31 9.36
CA PRO A 495 -40.75 -10.28 9.14
C PRO A 495 -39.97 -11.05 10.23
N VAL A 496 -39.09 -11.97 9.82
CA VAL A 496 -38.32 -12.84 10.74
C VAL A 496 -36.84 -12.52 10.72
N ASP A 497 -36.32 -12.02 9.60
CA ASP A 497 -34.93 -11.58 9.46
C ASP A 497 -34.78 -10.54 8.35
N ASP A 498 -33.73 -9.73 8.42
CA ASP A 498 -33.31 -8.82 7.37
C ASP A 498 -31.80 -8.72 7.27
N GLU A 499 -31.29 -8.50 6.08
CA GLU A 499 -29.89 -8.11 5.81
C GLU A 499 -29.88 -6.76 5.11
N VAL A 500 -28.90 -5.93 5.46
CA VAL A 500 -28.79 -4.57 4.94
C VAL A 500 -27.40 -4.27 4.46
N THR A 501 -27.31 -3.51 3.37
CA THR A 501 -26.04 -2.97 2.87
C THR A 501 -26.26 -1.55 2.35
N GLU A 502 -25.29 -0.69 2.56
CA GLU A 502 -25.21 0.60 1.88
C GLU A 502 -24.41 0.43 0.60
N THR A 503 -24.89 0.96 -0.51
CA THR A 503 -24.21 0.89 -1.80
C THR A 503 -24.56 2.08 -2.68
N GLY A 504 -23.74 2.34 -3.69
CA GLY A 504 -24.02 3.29 -4.76
C GLY A 504 -24.00 2.58 -6.11
N PHE A 505 -24.84 3.01 -7.02
CA PHE A 505 -24.98 2.38 -8.31
C PHE A 505 -24.07 3.06 -9.34
N ARG A 506 -23.07 2.32 -9.85
CA ARG A 506 -22.15 2.80 -10.88
C ARG A 506 -21.67 1.66 -11.76
N THR A 507 -21.27 1.99 -12.99
CA THR A 507 -20.49 1.10 -13.84
C THR A 507 -19.05 1.60 -13.92
N ILE A 508 -18.10 0.67 -13.91
CA ILE A 508 -16.69 0.94 -14.20
C ILE A 508 -16.20 -0.13 -15.17
N GLU A 509 -15.64 0.29 -16.26
CA GLU A 509 -15.15 -0.60 -17.31
C GLU A 509 -13.96 0.04 -18.03
N GLN A 510 -13.19 -0.76 -18.72
CA GLN A 510 -12.29 -0.23 -19.74
C GLN A 510 -12.82 -0.63 -21.12
N LYS A 511 -12.65 0.28 -22.05
CA LYS A 511 -12.99 0.08 -23.45
C LYS A 511 -11.96 0.77 -24.33
N ASP A 512 -11.43 0.04 -25.31
CA ASP A 512 -10.40 0.54 -26.23
C ASP A 512 -9.17 1.17 -25.50
N GLY A 513 -8.81 0.61 -24.33
CA GLY A 513 -7.72 1.10 -23.49
C GLY A 513 -8.04 2.37 -22.70
N GLU A 514 -9.31 2.73 -22.56
CA GLU A 514 -9.76 3.89 -21.77
C GLU A 514 -10.63 3.44 -20.60
N ILE A 515 -10.50 4.10 -19.46
CA ILE A 515 -11.34 3.82 -18.28
C ILE A 515 -12.60 4.68 -18.34
N LEU A 516 -13.76 4.03 -18.21
CA LEU A 516 -15.07 4.65 -18.22
C LEU A 516 -15.78 4.47 -16.88
N LEU A 517 -16.19 5.58 -16.26
CA LEU A 517 -17.12 5.59 -15.13
C LEU A 517 -18.49 6.06 -15.62
N ASN A 518 -19.52 5.23 -15.43
CA ASN A 518 -20.86 5.50 -15.91
C ASN A 518 -20.90 5.84 -17.42
N GLY A 519 -20.06 5.14 -18.21
CA GLY A 519 -19.94 5.33 -19.64
C GLY A 519 -19.18 6.59 -20.09
N LYS A 520 -18.58 7.36 -19.15
CA LYS A 520 -17.77 8.53 -19.44
C LYS A 520 -16.30 8.28 -19.14
N ARG A 521 -15.43 8.65 -20.07
CA ARG A 521 -13.98 8.55 -19.86
C ARG A 521 -13.54 9.37 -18.66
N ILE A 522 -12.69 8.78 -17.81
CA ILE A 522 -12.08 9.42 -16.67
C ILE A 522 -10.56 9.19 -16.64
N LEU A 523 -9.85 10.09 -15.97
CA LEU A 523 -8.46 9.89 -15.55
C LEU A 523 -8.45 9.59 -14.05
N LEU A 524 -7.73 8.56 -13.65
CA LEU A 524 -7.55 8.20 -12.24
C LEU A 524 -6.36 8.96 -11.67
N ASN A 525 -6.60 10.15 -11.16
CA ASN A 525 -5.57 10.99 -10.55
C ASN A 525 -5.67 10.93 -9.03
N GLY A 526 -4.55 10.70 -8.35
CA GLY A 526 -4.60 10.66 -6.90
C GLY A 526 -3.28 10.33 -6.24
N ALA A 527 -3.35 9.62 -5.13
CA ALA A 527 -2.17 9.25 -4.37
C ALA A 527 -2.30 7.87 -3.74
N LEU A 528 -1.14 7.32 -3.46
CA LEU A 528 -0.98 6.14 -2.64
C LEU A 528 -1.20 6.51 -1.18
N TRP A 529 -2.05 5.76 -0.50
CA TRP A 529 -2.22 5.92 0.94
C TRP A 529 -1.29 4.97 1.67
N MET A 530 -0.23 5.53 2.18
CA MET A 530 0.78 4.85 2.94
C MET A 530 1.20 5.84 4.02
N GLN A 531 0.51 5.78 5.15
CA GLN A 531 0.72 6.75 6.21
C GLN A 531 1.95 6.43 7.04
N PHE A 532 2.81 7.40 7.14
CA PHE A 532 3.91 7.40 8.09
C PHE A 532 3.69 8.55 9.06
N LEU A 533 3.13 8.27 10.22
CA LEU A 533 2.83 9.29 11.21
C LEU A 533 3.86 9.33 12.34
N PRO A 534 4.29 10.50 12.81
CA PRO A 534 5.05 10.59 14.05
C PRO A 534 4.10 10.51 15.27
N PRO A 535 4.61 10.16 16.43
CA PRO A 535 5.94 9.60 16.65
C PRO A 535 6.03 8.16 16.13
N TYR A 536 7.24 7.65 15.95
CA TYR A 536 7.51 6.30 15.48
C TYR A 536 6.66 5.19 16.04
N GLU A 537 6.34 5.28 17.31
CA GLU A 537 5.52 4.31 18.03
C GLU A 537 4.15 4.12 17.39
N ASN A 538 3.71 5.08 16.55
CA ASN A 538 2.38 5.11 15.95
C ASN A 538 2.37 4.92 14.43
N ILE A 539 3.50 4.84 13.77
CA ILE A 539 3.57 4.74 12.31
C ILE A 539 2.72 3.56 11.80
N VAL A 540 2.96 2.38 12.35
CA VAL A 540 2.24 1.18 11.93
C VAL A 540 0.82 1.16 12.48
N LEU A 541 0.59 1.74 13.65
CA LEU A 541 -0.71 1.73 14.28
C LEU A 541 -1.77 2.48 13.48
N SER A 542 -1.40 3.57 12.81
CA SER A 542 -2.35 4.36 12.04
C SER A 542 -2.85 3.60 10.81
N HIS A 543 -2.01 2.79 10.16
CA HIS A 543 -2.42 1.99 9.01
C HIS A 543 -3.28 0.78 9.38
N VAL A 544 -2.91 0.11 10.44
CA VAL A 544 -3.54 -1.15 10.83
C VAL A 544 -4.96 -0.93 11.36
N CYS A 545 -5.18 0.17 12.02
CA CYS A 545 -6.52 0.53 12.52
C CYS A 545 -6.64 2.06 12.65
N PRO A 546 -6.86 2.77 11.55
CA PRO A 546 -7.05 4.20 11.60
C PRO A 546 -8.33 4.54 12.35
N THR A 547 -8.36 5.72 12.95
CA THR A 547 -9.61 6.30 13.40
C THR A 547 -10.42 6.77 12.19
N THR A 548 -11.73 6.88 12.34
CA THR A 548 -12.58 7.45 11.27
C THR A 548 -12.13 8.85 10.87
N GLU A 549 -11.63 9.64 11.82
CA GLU A 549 -11.09 10.98 11.54
C GLU A 549 -9.84 10.92 10.66
N GLU A 550 -8.93 9.96 10.90
CA GLU A 550 -7.74 9.77 10.07
C GLU A 550 -8.13 9.40 8.63
N ILE A 551 -9.10 8.51 8.44
CA ILE A 551 -9.59 8.15 7.10
C ILE A 551 -10.26 9.34 6.41
N VAL A 552 -11.07 10.10 7.13
CA VAL A 552 -11.70 11.32 6.60
C VAL A 552 -10.64 12.34 6.18
N LYS A 553 -9.61 12.55 6.99
CA LYS A 553 -8.50 13.45 6.65
C LYS A 553 -7.80 13.04 5.36
N GLU A 554 -7.44 11.77 5.20
CA GLU A 554 -6.79 11.29 3.97
C GLU A 554 -7.68 11.45 2.75
N THR A 555 -8.95 11.12 2.88
CA THR A 555 -9.93 11.31 1.82
C THR A 555 -10.02 12.77 1.40
N LEU A 556 -10.15 13.68 2.36
CA LEU A 556 -10.24 15.12 2.09
C LEU A 556 -8.92 15.69 1.54
N LEU A 557 -7.75 15.25 2.02
CA LEU A 557 -6.44 15.64 1.49
C LEU A 557 -6.29 15.24 0.02
N THR A 558 -6.70 14.02 -0.34
CA THR A 558 -6.68 13.55 -1.73
C THR A 558 -7.59 14.42 -2.61
N LYS A 559 -8.82 14.68 -2.15
CA LYS A 559 -9.76 15.56 -2.89
C LYS A 559 -9.27 17.02 -2.98
N ALA A 560 -8.62 17.54 -1.95
CA ALA A 560 -8.04 18.89 -1.96
C ALA A 560 -6.92 19.05 -3.01
N MET A 561 -6.27 17.94 -3.38
CA MET A 561 -5.28 17.88 -4.46
C MET A 561 -5.92 17.66 -5.84
N ASN A 562 -7.25 17.76 -5.98
CA ASN A 562 -8.01 17.35 -7.15
C ASN A 562 -7.87 15.85 -7.51
N GLY A 563 -7.49 15.04 -6.55
CA GLY A 563 -7.47 13.60 -6.68
C GLY A 563 -8.90 13.02 -6.64
N ASN A 564 -9.12 11.99 -7.44
CA ASN A 564 -10.39 11.25 -7.51
C ASN A 564 -10.22 9.77 -7.18
N VAL A 565 -9.00 9.32 -6.92
CA VAL A 565 -8.68 7.94 -6.56
C VAL A 565 -7.63 7.88 -5.46
N ALA A 566 -7.79 6.92 -4.55
CA ALA A 566 -6.76 6.47 -3.62
C ALA A 566 -6.32 5.05 -4.00
N ARG A 567 -5.03 4.79 -3.99
CA ARG A 567 -4.50 3.43 -4.03
C ARG A 567 -4.07 3.04 -2.62
N PHE A 568 -4.63 1.96 -2.11
CA PHE A 568 -4.22 1.45 -0.81
C PHE A 568 -2.98 0.57 -0.98
N HIS A 569 -1.92 0.92 -0.28
CA HIS A 569 -0.72 0.12 -0.21
C HIS A 569 -0.39 -0.15 1.26
N PHE A 570 -0.78 -1.29 1.73
CA PHE A 570 -0.52 -1.71 3.10
C PHE A 570 0.60 -2.75 3.10
N LEU A 571 1.76 -2.37 3.55
CA LEU A 571 2.96 -3.20 3.62
C LEU A 571 2.77 -4.41 4.57
N GLY A 572 1.94 -5.36 4.18
CA GLY A 572 1.83 -6.66 4.85
C GLY A 572 1.26 -6.66 6.28
N TYR A 573 0.76 -5.52 6.78
CA TYR A 573 0.32 -5.37 8.16
C TYR A 573 -1.17 -5.10 8.28
N GLY A 574 -1.90 -6.11 8.62
CA GLY A 574 -3.33 -6.01 8.81
C GLY A 574 -4.12 -6.06 7.50
N GLY A 575 -5.29 -6.66 7.52
CA GLY A 575 -6.22 -6.59 6.40
C GLY A 575 -6.68 -5.16 6.17
N ASN A 576 -7.09 -4.87 4.95
CA ASN A 576 -7.71 -3.59 4.64
C ASN A 576 -8.94 -3.38 5.53
N ASP A 577 -9.00 -2.26 6.19
CA ASP A 577 -10.14 -1.93 7.04
C ASP A 577 -11.33 -1.50 6.16
N PRO A 578 -12.48 -2.17 6.20
CA PRO A 578 -13.64 -1.83 5.39
C PRO A 578 -14.11 -0.38 5.52
N ARG A 579 -13.82 0.26 6.67
CA ARG A 579 -14.17 1.67 6.90
C ARG A 579 -13.50 2.63 5.90
N TYR A 580 -12.39 2.25 5.30
CA TYR A 580 -11.80 3.05 4.21
C TYR A 580 -12.77 3.15 3.02
N ALA A 581 -13.33 2.02 2.60
CA ALA A 581 -14.29 2.03 1.51
C ALA A 581 -15.57 2.77 1.90
N GLU A 582 -16.08 2.55 3.11
CA GLU A 582 -17.27 3.23 3.63
C GLU A 582 -17.12 4.76 3.63
N VAL A 583 -16.01 5.28 4.13
CA VAL A 583 -15.74 6.72 4.13
C VAL A 583 -15.57 7.27 2.71
N CYS A 584 -14.86 6.53 1.85
CA CYS A 584 -14.67 6.93 0.46
C CYS A 584 -15.98 6.91 -0.34
N ASP A 585 -16.88 5.96 -0.08
CA ASP A 585 -18.22 5.95 -0.67
C ASP A 585 -18.99 7.24 -0.36
N ARG A 586 -19.00 7.60 0.92
CA ARG A 586 -19.76 8.74 1.45
C ARG A 586 -19.17 10.11 1.08
N LEU A 587 -17.85 10.18 0.87
CA LEU A 587 -17.17 11.41 0.49
C LEU A 587 -16.86 11.51 -1.01
N GLY A 588 -17.12 10.47 -1.79
CA GLY A 588 -16.92 10.46 -3.23
C GLY A 588 -15.44 10.39 -3.61
N LEU A 589 -14.75 9.32 -3.24
CA LEU A 589 -13.37 9.03 -3.66
C LEU A 589 -13.28 7.59 -4.14
N MET A 590 -12.74 7.35 -5.32
CA MET A 590 -12.54 6.00 -5.84
C MET A 590 -11.36 5.31 -5.15
N ASN A 591 -11.36 3.96 -5.15
CA ASN A 591 -10.31 3.15 -4.54
C ASN A 591 -9.78 2.09 -5.51
N ILE A 592 -8.46 1.98 -5.60
CA ILE A 592 -7.76 0.80 -6.04
C ILE A 592 -7.51 -0.03 -4.77
N TRP A 593 -8.25 -1.13 -4.64
CA TRP A 593 -8.24 -1.95 -3.43
C TRP A 593 -7.19 -3.04 -3.55
N THR A 594 -6.14 -2.90 -2.79
CA THR A 594 -5.05 -3.86 -2.76
C THR A 594 -5.26 -4.84 -1.62
N THR A 595 -4.88 -6.09 -1.83
CA THR A 595 -4.92 -7.09 -0.78
C THR A 595 -3.84 -6.87 0.26
N ARG A 596 -3.83 -7.74 1.24
CA ARG A 596 -2.67 -8.00 2.10
C ARG A 596 -1.47 -8.33 1.25
N LEU A 597 -0.65 -7.35 1.05
CA LEU A 597 0.39 -7.47 0.09
C LEU A 597 1.50 -8.36 0.52
N ILE A 598 1.80 -9.21 -0.39
CA ILE A 598 3.11 -9.76 -0.54
C ILE A 598 3.88 -8.74 -1.38
N ASP A 599 4.55 -7.82 -0.72
CA ASP A 599 5.51 -6.94 -1.34
C ASP A 599 6.67 -7.77 -1.87
N SER A 600 7.01 -7.59 -3.16
CA SER A 600 8.21 -8.16 -3.77
C SER A 600 8.55 -9.59 -3.35
N VAL A 601 7.57 -10.45 -3.28
CA VAL A 601 7.84 -11.84 -2.95
C VAL A 601 8.31 -12.54 -4.21
N GLU A 602 9.56 -12.86 -4.22
CA GLU A 602 10.13 -13.85 -5.10
C GLU A 602 9.57 -15.23 -4.76
N THR A 603 8.39 -15.54 -5.23
CA THR A 603 7.89 -16.91 -5.10
C THR A 603 8.25 -17.68 -6.35
N THR A 604 9.17 -18.59 -6.21
CA THR A 604 9.47 -19.59 -7.23
C THR A 604 8.43 -20.71 -7.26
N ASP A 605 7.51 -20.75 -6.28
CA ASP A 605 6.59 -21.88 -6.13
C ASP A 605 5.12 -21.43 -6.11
N VAL A 606 4.58 -21.28 -7.31
CA VAL A 606 3.13 -21.04 -7.53
C VAL A 606 2.26 -22.20 -7.01
N ASN A 607 2.84 -23.37 -6.78
CA ASN A 607 2.08 -24.53 -6.32
C ASN A 607 1.73 -24.45 -4.84
N ARG A 608 2.31 -23.51 -4.08
CA ARG A 608 2.09 -23.38 -2.65
C ARG A 608 1.13 -22.27 -2.24
N GLY A 609 0.23 -21.90 -3.14
CA GLY A 609 -0.87 -21.05 -2.75
C GLY A 609 -0.48 -19.59 -2.61
N TRP A 610 -0.38 -18.95 -3.73
CA TRP A 610 -0.68 -17.53 -3.78
C TRP A 610 -1.96 -17.28 -2.97
N PRO A 611 -1.95 -16.33 -2.01
CA PRO A 611 -3.17 -16.03 -1.25
C PRO A 611 -4.28 -15.43 -2.12
N ALA A 612 -3.99 -15.14 -3.37
CA ALA A 612 -4.93 -14.74 -4.40
C ALA A 612 -6.07 -15.74 -4.65
N GLY A 613 -6.07 -16.84 -3.93
CA GLY A 613 -7.15 -17.78 -4.00
C GLY A 613 -8.34 -17.35 -3.16
N GLU A 614 -8.70 -18.24 -2.26
CA GLU A 614 -9.91 -18.14 -1.46
C GLU A 614 -9.86 -17.04 -0.40
N GLU A 615 -8.67 -16.71 0.11
CA GLU A 615 -8.50 -15.66 1.11
C GLU A 615 -8.79 -14.27 0.53
N TYR A 616 -8.30 -14.00 -0.69
CA TYR A 616 -8.60 -12.75 -1.36
C TYR A 616 -10.09 -12.59 -1.63
N VAL A 617 -10.73 -13.66 -2.13
CA VAL A 617 -12.18 -13.63 -2.36
C VAL A 617 -12.95 -13.44 -1.05
N ARG A 618 -12.46 -13.96 0.08
CA ARG A 618 -13.04 -13.69 1.40
C ARG A 618 -12.96 -12.20 1.76
N GLU A 619 -11.81 -11.58 1.59
CA GLU A 619 -11.64 -10.13 1.81
C GLU A 619 -12.54 -9.31 0.88
N MET A 620 -12.60 -9.68 -0.41
CA MET A 620 -13.50 -9.03 -1.36
C MET A 620 -14.96 -9.02 -0.90
N ARG A 621 -15.43 -10.14 -0.32
CA ARG A 621 -16.82 -10.27 0.14
C ARG A 621 -17.19 -9.27 1.23
N GLU A 622 -16.22 -8.88 2.08
CA GLU A 622 -16.45 -7.88 3.12
C GLU A 622 -16.74 -6.50 2.53
N VAL A 623 -16.22 -6.20 1.35
CA VAL A 623 -16.25 -4.85 0.74
C VAL A 623 -16.88 -4.81 -0.66
N ILE A 624 -17.47 -5.89 -1.12
CA ILE A 624 -17.95 -6.02 -2.50
C ILE A 624 -19.08 -5.02 -2.85
N ASN A 625 -19.84 -4.57 -1.86
CA ASN A 625 -20.97 -3.65 -2.08
C ASN A 625 -20.54 -2.17 -2.13
N HIS A 626 -19.27 -1.86 -1.87
CA HIS A 626 -18.78 -0.48 -1.84
C HIS A 626 -18.53 0.06 -3.26
N PRO A 627 -19.25 1.11 -3.72
CA PRO A 627 -19.10 1.65 -5.07
C PRO A 627 -17.75 2.34 -5.30
N SER A 628 -17.10 2.86 -4.25
CA SER A 628 -15.81 3.50 -4.34
C SER A 628 -14.70 2.56 -4.82
N ILE A 629 -14.79 1.27 -4.54
CA ILE A 629 -13.82 0.29 -5.02
C ILE A 629 -14.04 0.08 -6.51
N ILE A 630 -13.08 0.48 -7.32
CA ILE A 630 -13.14 0.39 -8.79
C ILE A 630 -12.19 -0.65 -9.37
N THR A 631 -11.18 -1.04 -8.63
CA THR A 631 -10.16 -1.99 -9.08
C THR A 631 -9.79 -2.94 -7.96
N TRP A 632 -9.76 -4.23 -8.27
CA TRP A 632 -9.18 -5.27 -7.43
C TRP A 632 -7.71 -5.47 -7.79
N GLU A 633 -6.80 -5.14 -6.88
CA GLU A 633 -5.36 -5.27 -7.08
C GLU A 633 -4.80 -6.43 -6.27
N GLY A 634 -4.06 -7.34 -6.92
CA GLY A 634 -3.62 -8.59 -6.33
C GLY A 634 -2.28 -8.50 -5.61
N SER A 635 -1.33 -7.76 -6.16
CA SER A 635 0.05 -7.72 -5.65
C SER A 635 0.77 -6.44 -6.03
N ASN A 636 1.83 -6.13 -5.29
CA ASN A 636 2.71 -5.00 -5.53
C ASN A 636 4.12 -5.49 -5.88
N GLU A 637 4.74 -4.88 -6.89
CA GLU A 637 6.16 -5.10 -7.26
C GLU A 637 6.59 -6.57 -7.30
N PHE A 638 5.81 -7.38 -7.98
CA PHE A 638 6.03 -8.82 -8.01
C PHE A 638 7.10 -9.23 -9.03
N HIS A 639 8.04 -10.04 -8.56
CA HIS A 639 9.14 -10.55 -9.38
C HIS A 639 8.99 -12.04 -9.59
N SER A 640 8.91 -12.50 -10.84
CA SER A 640 8.94 -13.94 -11.11
C SER A 640 9.23 -14.27 -12.58
N SER A 641 9.34 -15.57 -12.85
CA SER A 641 9.43 -16.06 -14.22
C SER A 641 8.09 -15.85 -14.96
N ARG A 642 8.16 -15.73 -16.28
CA ARG A 642 6.98 -15.58 -17.11
C ARG A 642 5.92 -16.65 -16.87
N THR A 643 6.32 -17.92 -16.76
CA THR A 643 5.38 -19.04 -16.55
C THR A 643 4.61 -18.89 -15.23
N VAL A 644 5.28 -18.37 -14.20
CA VAL A 644 4.65 -18.10 -12.89
C VAL A 644 3.66 -16.95 -13.02
N LEU A 645 4.05 -15.87 -13.69
CA LEU A 645 3.20 -14.72 -13.92
C LEU A 645 1.96 -15.05 -14.75
N ASP A 646 2.11 -15.79 -15.85
CA ASP A 646 0.99 -16.23 -16.68
C ASP A 646 -0.01 -17.04 -15.86
N LYS A 647 0.46 -17.99 -15.07
CA LYS A 647 -0.41 -18.79 -14.19
C LYS A 647 -1.09 -17.94 -13.13
N LEU A 648 -0.35 -17.02 -12.52
CA LEU A 648 -0.89 -16.08 -11.54
C LEU A 648 -2.02 -15.24 -12.14
N TYR A 649 -1.79 -14.64 -13.30
CA TYR A 649 -2.81 -13.85 -13.97
C TYR A 649 -4.06 -14.67 -14.27
N ASP A 650 -3.90 -15.85 -14.81
CA ASP A 650 -5.01 -16.73 -15.14
C ASP A 650 -5.81 -17.11 -13.88
N GLU A 651 -5.17 -17.51 -12.83
CA GLU A 651 -5.83 -17.92 -11.59
C GLU A 651 -6.46 -16.73 -10.85
N PHE A 652 -5.75 -15.62 -10.72
CA PHE A 652 -6.25 -14.44 -10.03
C PHE A 652 -7.44 -13.83 -10.76
N VAL A 653 -7.31 -13.56 -12.05
CA VAL A 653 -8.38 -12.97 -12.86
C VAL A 653 -9.60 -13.87 -12.85
N THR A 654 -9.43 -15.18 -13.03
CA THR A 654 -10.54 -16.13 -13.02
C THR A 654 -11.30 -16.12 -11.68
N LYS A 655 -10.60 -16.16 -10.56
CA LYS A 655 -11.22 -16.21 -9.23
C LYS A 655 -11.87 -14.89 -8.84
N VAL A 656 -11.19 -13.77 -9.10
CA VAL A 656 -11.73 -12.44 -8.82
C VAL A 656 -12.97 -12.18 -9.66
N LYS A 657 -12.91 -12.48 -10.96
CA LYS A 657 -14.03 -12.27 -11.87
C LYS A 657 -15.24 -13.18 -11.56
N ALA A 658 -14.99 -14.40 -11.08
CA ALA A 658 -16.06 -15.27 -10.61
C ALA A 658 -16.76 -14.73 -9.36
N ALA A 659 -16.05 -14.02 -8.51
CA ALA A 659 -16.62 -13.36 -7.33
C ALA A 659 -17.29 -12.03 -7.70
N ASP A 660 -16.60 -11.21 -8.52
CA ASP A 660 -17.06 -9.89 -8.94
C ASP A 660 -16.59 -9.55 -10.37
N ASP A 661 -17.55 -9.42 -11.26
CA ASP A 661 -17.34 -9.09 -12.67
C ASP A 661 -17.69 -7.63 -12.99
N THR A 662 -17.84 -6.77 -11.99
CA THR A 662 -18.27 -5.36 -12.14
C THR A 662 -17.18 -4.34 -11.89
N ARG A 663 -15.92 -4.79 -11.79
CA ARG A 663 -14.75 -3.94 -11.50
C ARG A 663 -13.58 -4.29 -12.38
N LEU A 664 -12.65 -3.35 -12.46
CA LEU A 664 -11.35 -3.56 -13.09
C LEU A 664 -10.49 -4.49 -12.23
N ILE A 665 -9.53 -5.16 -12.85
CA ILE A 665 -8.62 -6.10 -12.19
C ILE A 665 -7.19 -5.71 -12.51
N CYS A 666 -6.36 -5.57 -11.50
CA CYS A 666 -4.92 -5.37 -11.60
C CYS A 666 -4.22 -6.51 -10.86
N PRO A 667 -3.87 -7.62 -11.51
CA PRO A 667 -3.27 -8.76 -10.81
C PRO A 667 -1.96 -8.41 -10.12
N VAL A 668 -1.15 -7.57 -10.74
CA VAL A 668 0.12 -7.10 -10.19
C VAL A 668 0.33 -5.63 -10.53
N SER A 669 0.57 -4.82 -9.51
CA SER A 669 1.05 -3.46 -9.68
C SER A 669 2.56 -3.48 -9.83
N HIS A 670 3.03 -3.17 -11.03
CA HIS A 670 4.42 -3.19 -11.44
C HIS A 670 5.08 -4.57 -11.45
N LEU A 671 5.30 -5.05 -12.67
CA LEU A 671 5.98 -6.32 -12.94
C LEU A 671 7.47 -6.11 -13.21
N TYR A 672 8.29 -6.89 -12.53
CA TYR A 672 9.71 -6.98 -12.84
C TYR A 672 10.03 -8.27 -13.60
N TYR A 673 10.66 -8.15 -14.75
CA TYR A 673 11.15 -9.28 -15.52
C TYR A 673 12.63 -9.56 -15.26
N GLY A 674 12.94 -10.84 -15.05
CA GLY A 674 14.31 -11.33 -15.03
C GLY A 674 14.99 -11.33 -13.68
N GLY A 675 15.35 -12.50 -13.24
CA GLY A 675 15.92 -12.86 -11.97
C GLY A 675 17.02 -11.94 -11.47
N GLY A 676 16.74 -11.29 -10.38
CA GLY A 676 17.72 -10.65 -9.55
C GLY A 676 17.29 -9.32 -8.99
N LEU A 677 16.70 -9.33 -7.81
CA LEU A 677 16.50 -8.14 -6.99
C LEU A 677 17.80 -7.41 -6.64
N TYR A 678 18.95 -8.03 -6.80
CA TYR A 678 20.23 -7.52 -6.33
C TYR A 678 21.43 -7.92 -7.22
N GLY A 679 21.26 -7.92 -8.53
CA GLY A 679 22.40 -7.83 -9.43
C GLY A 679 22.94 -6.40 -9.35
N ASN A 680 24.26 -6.21 -9.36
CA ASN A 680 24.95 -4.92 -9.35
C ASN A 680 24.61 -3.98 -10.51
N GLU A 681 23.57 -4.24 -11.26
CA GLU A 681 23.05 -3.45 -12.36
C GLU A 681 21.67 -3.04 -11.93
N GLY A 682 21.55 -1.77 -11.55
CA GLY A 682 20.36 -1.15 -10.97
C GLY A 682 19.08 -1.47 -11.71
N PHE A 683 17.97 -1.15 -11.09
CA PHE A 683 16.61 -1.10 -11.63
C PHE A 683 16.59 -0.41 -13.00
N TYR A 684 16.95 -1.10 -14.06
CA TYR A 684 16.91 -0.53 -15.38
C TYR A 684 15.72 -1.11 -16.14
N TYR A 685 14.68 -0.32 -16.23
CA TYR A 685 13.98 -0.22 -17.48
C TYR A 685 15.04 0.21 -18.49
N GLN A 686 15.63 -0.73 -19.17
CA GLN A 686 16.33 -0.39 -20.39
C GLN A 686 15.26 0.07 -21.37
N ASP A 687 15.34 1.33 -21.72
CA ASP A 687 14.62 1.98 -22.81
C ASP A 687 15.16 1.45 -24.16
N ASP A 688 15.25 0.12 -24.28
CA ASP A 688 15.78 -0.57 -25.47
C ASP A 688 14.67 -1.13 -26.37
N GLY A 689 13.40 -0.75 -26.12
CA GLY A 689 12.24 -1.24 -26.86
C GLY A 689 11.88 -2.70 -26.61
N LYS A 690 12.56 -3.39 -25.69
CA LYS A 690 12.27 -4.80 -25.36
C LYS A 690 11.11 -4.95 -24.40
N ALA A 691 10.86 -3.97 -23.55
CA ALA A 691 9.70 -3.98 -22.67
C ALA A 691 8.39 -4.15 -23.46
N ASP A 692 8.28 -3.51 -24.62
CA ASP A 692 7.13 -3.66 -25.51
C ASP A 692 7.00 -5.06 -26.12
N GLN A 693 8.12 -5.71 -26.44
CA GLN A 693 8.09 -7.07 -26.97
C GLN A 693 7.65 -8.07 -25.91
N ASP A 694 8.02 -7.85 -24.66
CA ASP A 694 7.64 -8.70 -23.57
C ASP A 694 6.17 -8.48 -23.16
N PHE A 695 5.67 -7.25 -23.15
CA PHE A 695 4.26 -6.97 -22.98
C PHE A 695 3.38 -7.58 -24.07
N ASN A 696 3.77 -7.44 -25.32
CA ASN A 696 3.04 -8.04 -26.44
C ASN A 696 3.08 -9.58 -26.40
N ALA A 697 4.17 -10.15 -25.91
CA ALA A 697 4.29 -11.59 -25.71
C ALA A 697 3.42 -12.08 -24.53
N MET A 698 3.18 -11.26 -23.49
CA MET A 698 2.31 -11.58 -22.37
C MET A 698 0.82 -11.53 -22.73
N GLU A 699 0.43 -10.75 -23.73
CA GLU A 699 -0.92 -10.78 -24.30
C GLU A 699 -1.32 -12.17 -24.83
N SER A 700 -0.40 -13.12 -24.84
CA SER A 700 -0.68 -14.52 -25.18
C SER A 700 -1.35 -15.32 -24.07
N SER A 701 -1.26 -14.91 -22.78
CA SER A 701 -1.95 -15.60 -21.69
C SER A 701 -3.43 -15.19 -21.62
N TYR A 702 -4.26 -16.08 -21.08
CA TYR A 702 -5.69 -15.82 -20.95
C TYR A 702 -6.00 -14.62 -20.04
N GLY A 703 -5.34 -14.54 -18.90
CA GLY A 703 -5.57 -13.47 -17.94
C GLY A 703 -5.24 -12.06 -18.46
N TRP A 704 -4.27 -11.96 -19.37
CA TRP A 704 -3.92 -10.69 -20.01
C TRP A 704 -4.91 -10.25 -21.09
N ARG A 705 -5.68 -11.18 -21.63
CA ARG A 705 -6.66 -10.89 -22.68
C ARG A 705 -8.00 -10.44 -22.14
N ASP A 706 -8.21 -10.59 -20.85
CA ASP A 706 -9.47 -10.20 -20.25
C ASP A 706 -9.65 -8.69 -20.29
N GLU A 707 -10.77 -8.23 -20.78
CA GLU A 707 -11.09 -6.81 -20.95
C GLU A 707 -11.18 -6.06 -19.61
N SER A 708 -11.34 -6.74 -18.49
CA SER A 708 -11.35 -6.12 -17.17
C SER A 708 -9.95 -5.83 -16.61
N VAL A 709 -8.90 -6.42 -17.22
CA VAL A 709 -7.52 -6.26 -16.72
C VAL A 709 -6.94 -4.93 -17.15
N VAL A 710 -6.46 -4.15 -16.17
CA VAL A 710 -5.71 -2.91 -16.39
C VAL A 710 -4.23 -3.14 -16.15
N ARG A 711 -3.40 -2.39 -16.86
CA ARG A 711 -1.94 -2.39 -16.68
C ARG A 711 -1.53 -1.37 -15.65
N SER A 712 -0.51 -1.71 -14.90
CA SER A 712 0.02 -0.83 -13.85
C SER A 712 1.54 -0.85 -13.82
N SER A 713 2.15 0.29 -13.56
CA SER A 713 3.59 0.39 -13.35
C SER A 713 3.98 1.41 -12.30
N HIS A 714 5.17 1.22 -11.73
CA HIS A 714 5.86 2.20 -10.91
C HIS A 714 6.90 2.91 -11.75
N ASN A 715 6.77 4.21 -11.89
CA ASN A 715 7.64 4.98 -12.76
C ASN A 715 8.36 6.07 -11.98
N TYR A 716 9.36 5.66 -11.21
CA TYR A 716 10.26 6.57 -10.52
C TYR A 716 11.39 7.08 -11.43
N GLU A 717 11.67 6.38 -12.52
CA GLU A 717 12.83 6.66 -13.36
C GLU A 717 12.68 7.90 -14.22
N ILE A 718 11.49 8.26 -14.61
CA ILE A 718 11.28 9.50 -15.37
C ILE A 718 11.64 10.72 -14.51
N LEU A 719 11.68 10.55 -13.20
CA LEU A 719 11.76 11.63 -12.22
C LEU A 719 12.90 11.56 -11.27
N LEU A 720 13.33 10.35 -10.92
CA LEU A 720 14.37 10.15 -9.91
C LEU A 720 15.75 10.08 -10.55
N GLY A 721 16.65 10.75 -9.96
CA GLY A 721 17.99 11.00 -10.42
C GLY A 721 18.96 9.85 -10.41
N TYR A 722 18.69 8.72 -11.00
CA TYR A 722 19.77 7.79 -11.37
C TYR A 722 20.52 8.31 -12.62
N GLY A 723 21.01 9.53 -12.56
CA GLY A 723 21.65 10.22 -13.66
C GLY A 723 21.17 11.66 -13.76
N ASN A 724 21.80 12.49 -14.52
CA ASN A 724 21.48 13.90 -14.65
C ASN A 724 20.15 14.10 -15.41
N ARG A 725 19.02 13.80 -14.78
CA ARG A 725 17.68 13.75 -15.40
C ARG A 725 17.04 15.09 -15.66
N TRP A 726 17.57 16.15 -15.09
CA TRP A 726 17.24 17.48 -15.53
C TRP A 726 17.38 17.60 -17.06
N ASP A 727 18.41 16.94 -17.60
CA ASP A 727 18.65 16.90 -19.05
C ASP A 727 17.73 15.92 -19.77
N THR A 728 17.22 14.90 -19.10
CA THR A 728 16.33 13.90 -19.71
C THR A 728 15.01 14.52 -20.14
N PHE A 729 14.42 15.41 -19.35
CA PHE A 729 13.24 16.14 -19.76
C PHE A 729 13.45 17.03 -20.99
N ARG A 730 14.65 17.50 -21.19
CA ARG A 730 15.03 18.35 -22.33
C ARG A 730 15.29 17.56 -23.60
N LYS A 731 15.75 16.33 -23.45
CA LYS A 731 16.11 15.44 -24.58
C LYS A 731 14.97 14.54 -25.05
N GLN A 732 13.90 14.43 -24.28
CA GLN A 732 12.77 13.59 -24.67
C GLN A 732 12.05 14.19 -25.89
N ASP A 733 12.07 13.44 -26.96
CA ASP A 733 11.19 13.69 -28.09
C ASP A 733 9.80 13.18 -27.76
N TRP A 734 8.93 14.07 -27.35
CA TRP A 734 7.54 13.77 -27.02
C TRP A 734 6.75 13.14 -28.18
N LYS A 735 7.27 13.21 -29.41
CA LYS A 735 6.63 12.65 -30.60
C LYS A 735 7.11 11.24 -30.94
N SER A 736 8.31 10.88 -30.49
CA SER A 736 8.94 9.59 -30.85
C SER A 736 8.93 8.57 -29.72
N GLN A 737 8.36 8.89 -28.57
CA GLN A 737 8.28 7.91 -27.47
C GLN A 737 7.38 6.75 -27.86
N PRO A 738 7.93 5.53 -27.81
CA PRO A 738 7.18 4.40 -28.26
C PRO A 738 6.08 4.04 -27.28
N ALA A 739 5.07 3.62 -27.82
CA ALA A 739 4.30 2.42 -27.65
C ALA A 739 4.03 1.81 -26.26
N LEU A 740 4.61 2.24 -25.12
CA LEU A 740 4.15 1.82 -23.81
C LEU A 740 2.65 2.12 -23.62
N PHE A 741 2.19 3.19 -24.26
CA PHE A 741 0.81 3.63 -24.24
C PHE A 741 0.04 3.41 -25.55
N ASN A 742 0.69 2.88 -26.60
CA ASN A 742 0.10 2.70 -27.92
C ASN A 742 -0.60 1.36 -28.13
N SER A 743 -0.42 0.39 -27.27
CA SER A 743 -1.27 -0.79 -27.29
C SER A 743 -2.60 -0.44 -26.59
N LYS A 744 -3.50 0.16 -27.32
CA LYS A 744 -4.81 0.63 -26.82
C LYS A 744 -5.79 -0.50 -26.44
N LYS A 745 -5.31 -1.69 -26.14
CA LYS A 745 -6.17 -2.79 -25.69
C LYS A 745 -6.48 -2.70 -24.21
N HIS A 746 -5.53 -2.20 -23.39
CA HIS A 746 -5.68 -2.11 -21.94
C HIS A 746 -5.32 -0.71 -21.45
N ALA A 747 -6.12 -0.20 -20.53
CA ALA A 747 -5.83 1.02 -19.81
C ALA A 747 -4.54 0.89 -18.99
N TYR A 748 -3.79 1.99 -18.88
CA TYR A 748 -2.49 2.03 -18.25
C TYR A 748 -2.46 3.03 -17.09
N ILE A 749 -2.14 2.55 -15.91
CA ILE A 749 -2.08 3.34 -14.69
C ILE A 749 -0.63 3.41 -14.21
N ILE A 750 -0.10 4.62 -14.01
CA ILE A 750 1.13 4.83 -13.25
C ILE A 750 0.76 4.82 -11.78
N SER A 751 0.81 3.65 -11.17
CA SER A 751 0.33 3.43 -9.81
C SER A 751 1.29 3.94 -8.73
N GLU A 752 2.54 4.20 -9.09
CA GLU A 752 3.49 4.90 -8.23
C GLU A 752 4.42 5.78 -9.06
N PHE A 753 4.55 7.02 -8.65
CA PHE A 753 5.58 7.93 -9.08
C PHE A 753 5.81 8.98 -8.00
N ALA A 754 7.02 9.41 -7.80
CA ALA A 754 7.33 10.46 -6.85
C ALA A 754 8.77 10.93 -6.98
N VAL A 755 9.05 12.07 -6.37
CA VAL A 755 10.40 12.55 -6.11
C VAL A 755 10.41 13.18 -4.72
N ILE A 756 11.56 13.22 -4.09
CA ILE A 756 11.69 13.76 -2.75
C ILE A 756 11.55 15.28 -2.72
N GLY A 757 11.04 15.78 -1.59
CA GLY A 757 11.02 17.19 -1.24
C GLY A 757 11.07 17.33 0.27
N ARG A 758 12.07 18.07 0.76
CA ARG A 758 12.28 18.28 2.19
C ARG A 758 11.10 19.00 2.82
N GLN A 759 10.84 18.71 4.07
CA GLN A 759 9.82 19.42 4.85
C GLN A 759 10.25 20.84 5.16
N ASP A 760 9.29 21.72 5.40
CA ASP A 760 9.55 23.07 5.87
C ASP A 760 9.98 23.03 7.35
N ASP A 761 11.27 23.18 7.59
CA ASP A 761 11.89 23.16 8.94
C ASP A 761 11.58 24.41 9.78
N THR A 762 10.86 25.37 9.23
CA THR A 762 10.44 26.60 9.94
C THR A 762 9.11 26.44 10.65
N THR A 763 8.34 25.39 10.35
CA THR A 763 7.07 25.12 11.05
C THR A 763 7.35 24.64 12.49
N PRO A 764 6.52 24.98 13.47
CA PRO A 764 6.76 24.64 14.87
C PRO A 764 6.92 23.13 15.10
N GLU A 765 6.06 22.36 14.44
CA GLU A 765 6.01 20.90 14.57
C GLU A 765 7.18 20.21 13.88
N CYS A 766 7.66 20.73 12.76
CA CYS A 766 8.76 20.13 11.99
C CYS A 766 10.14 20.36 12.59
N LYS A 767 10.32 21.40 13.41
CA LYS A 767 11.63 21.74 14.01
C LYS A 767 12.24 20.61 14.84
N GLU A 768 11.41 19.75 15.41
CA GLU A 768 11.85 18.64 16.26
C GLU A 768 12.30 17.42 15.47
N TYR A 769 11.95 17.31 14.18
CA TYR A 769 12.02 16.07 13.42
C TYR A 769 13.00 16.06 12.25
N VAL A 770 13.51 17.20 11.84
CA VAL A 770 14.30 17.35 10.58
C VAL A 770 15.75 16.84 10.67
N LYS A 771 16.16 16.14 11.71
CA LYS A 771 17.57 15.91 12.01
C LYS A 771 18.16 14.60 11.51
N THR A 772 17.47 13.82 10.71
CA THR A 772 18.00 12.51 10.31
C THR A 772 18.33 12.43 8.83
N ASP A 773 19.45 11.81 8.53
CA ASP A 773 19.87 11.49 7.18
C ASP A 773 18.90 10.46 6.59
N SER A 774 18.25 10.82 5.50
CA SER A 774 17.43 9.91 4.71
C SER A 774 18.26 9.31 3.60
N TYR A 775 18.08 8.02 3.34
CA TYR A 775 18.65 7.43 2.12
C TYR A 775 18.10 8.11 0.87
N GLU A 776 16.87 8.63 0.91
CA GLU A 776 16.25 9.37 -0.19
C GLU A 776 16.96 10.70 -0.49
N LEU A 777 17.70 11.27 0.45
CA LEU A 777 18.54 12.45 0.19
C LEU A 777 19.69 12.12 -0.77
N GLY A 778 20.03 10.85 -0.95
CA GLY A 778 20.96 10.42 -1.99
C GLY A 778 20.53 10.80 -3.38
N ASP A 779 19.22 10.82 -3.68
CA ASP A 779 18.68 11.23 -4.97
C ASP A 779 18.90 12.72 -5.24
N GLU A 780 18.68 13.58 -4.22
CA GLU A 780 19.02 15.01 -4.34
C GLU A 780 20.51 15.21 -4.54
N LYS A 781 21.34 14.51 -3.75
CA LYS A 781 22.79 14.59 -3.88
C LYS A 781 23.25 14.19 -5.28
N HIS A 782 22.63 13.17 -5.84
CA HIS A 782 22.92 12.73 -7.19
C HIS A 782 22.49 13.76 -8.26
N ALA A 783 21.32 14.39 -8.07
CA ALA A 783 20.79 15.40 -8.99
C ALA A 783 21.59 16.72 -8.97
N PHE A 784 22.18 17.08 -7.82
CA PHE A 784 22.80 18.40 -7.60
C PHE A 784 24.32 18.34 -7.36
N GLY A 785 24.92 17.15 -7.23
CA GLY A 785 26.36 17.00 -7.09
C GLY A 785 26.95 17.87 -5.96
N ALA A 786 27.95 18.69 -6.29
CA ALA A 786 28.61 19.54 -5.29
C ALA A 786 27.73 20.68 -4.72
N ALA A 787 26.68 21.06 -5.44
CA ALA A 787 25.73 22.08 -4.98
C ALA A 787 24.73 21.56 -3.93
N TYR A 788 24.74 20.28 -3.65
CA TYR A 788 23.84 19.63 -2.69
C TYR A 788 23.92 20.22 -1.28
N ASP A 789 25.11 20.58 -0.81
CA ASP A 789 25.33 21.15 0.52
C ASP A 789 24.67 22.54 0.70
N GLY A 790 24.36 23.22 -0.41
CA GLY A 790 23.62 24.50 -0.42
C GLY A 790 22.12 24.33 -0.50
N LEU A 791 21.61 23.11 -0.70
CA LEU A 791 20.18 22.86 -0.80
C LEU A 791 19.49 23.04 0.56
N ASN A 792 18.42 23.85 0.53
CA ASN A 792 17.50 24.02 1.64
C ASN A 792 16.12 23.45 1.25
N PHE A 793 15.18 23.41 2.19
CA PHE A 793 13.86 22.85 1.93
C PHE A 793 13.12 23.57 0.78
N LYS A 794 13.34 24.87 0.59
CA LYS A 794 12.67 25.63 -0.48
C LYS A 794 13.12 25.20 -1.87
N LEU A 795 14.42 25.02 -2.04
CA LEU A 795 14.98 24.53 -3.32
C LEU A 795 14.60 23.09 -3.57
N SER A 796 14.64 22.25 -2.53
CA SER A 796 14.19 20.86 -2.59
C SER A 796 12.71 20.76 -2.98
N GLN A 797 11.84 21.53 -2.38
CA GLN A 797 10.42 21.57 -2.74
C GLN A 797 10.16 22.17 -4.13
N ALA A 798 10.96 23.13 -4.58
CA ALA A 798 10.87 23.65 -5.94
C ALA A 798 11.26 22.57 -6.96
N TYR A 799 12.30 21.79 -6.67
CA TYR A 799 12.67 20.65 -7.50
C TYR A 799 11.55 19.58 -7.53
N GLN A 800 11.01 19.23 -6.38
CA GLN A 800 9.88 18.31 -6.29
C GLN A 800 8.68 18.78 -7.13
N ALA A 801 8.34 20.06 -7.04
CA ALA A 801 7.24 20.64 -7.82
C ALA A 801 7.52 20.60 -9.33
N LEU A 802 8.74 20.92 -9.75
CA LEU A 802 9.15 20.86 -11.16
C LEU A 802 8.99 19.44 -11.71
N CYS A 803 9.43 18.45 -10.97
CA CYS A 803 9.29 17.04 -11.33
C CYS A 803 7.82 16.62 -11.38
N ALA A 804 7.01 17.03 -10.39
CA ALA A 804 5.59 16.72 -10.36
C ALA A 804 4.86 17.28 -11.59
N TYR A 805 5.07 18.55 -11.91
CA TYR A 805 4.52 19.16 -13.13
C TYR A 805 4.93 18.42 -14.39
N SER A 806 6.22 18.20 -14.52
CA SER A 806 6.78 17.61 -15.73
C SER A 806 6.27 16.21 -15.99
N THR A 807 6.15 15.41 -14.94
CA THR A 807 5.63 14.05 -15.06
C THR A 807 4.17 14.03 -15.41
N VAL A 808 3.37 14.79 -14.67
CA VAL A 808 1.92 14.77 -14.89
C VAL A 808 1.60 15.17 -16.32
N LYS A 809 2.18 16.27 -16.83
CA LYS A 809 1.93 16.70 -18.21
C LYS A 809 2.44 15.68 -19.23
N TYR A 810 3.62 15.12 -19.02
CA TYR A 810 4.22 14.14 -19.94
C TYR A 810 3.39 12.87 -20.01
N MET A 811 3.01 12.30 -18.86
CA MET A 811 2.21 11.07 -18.81
C MET A 811 0.80 11.27 -19.37
N ARG A 812 0.18 12.41 -19.10
CA ARG A 812 -1.12 12.76 -19.71
C ARG A 812 -1.03 12.93 -21.21
N TYR A 813 0.07 13.49 -21.71
CA TYR A 813 0.33 13.59 -23.17
C TYR A 813 0.47 12.21 -23.81
N LEU A 814 1.19 11.30 -23.17
CA LEU A 814 1.39 9.93 -23.65
C LEU A 814 0.11 9.07 -23.54
N GLY A 815 -0.92 9.53 -22.87
CA GLY A 815 -2.20 8.84 -22.79
C GLY A 815 -2.33 7.88 -21.60
N ALA A 816 -1.59 8.09 -20.51
CA ALA A 816 -1.83 7.37 -19.27
C ALA A 816 -3.26 7.61 -18.75
N ASP A 817 -3.93 6.56 -18.29
CA ASP A 817 -5.29 6.60 -17.80
C ASP A 817 -5.36 6.84 -16.28
N GLY A 818 -4.23 6.79 -15.59
CA GLY A 818 -4.15 7.06 -14.18
C GLY A 818 -2.75 7.41 -13.70
N LEU A 819 -2.69 8.27 -12.66
CA LEU A 819 -1.47 8.75 -12.02
C LEU A 819 -1.68 8.80 -10.51
N THR A 820 -0.98 7.95 -9.75
CA THR A 820 -1.02 7.99 -8.29
C THR A 820 0.35 8.32 -7.70
N TRP A 821 0.42 9.43 -6.98
CA TRP A 821 1.65 9.89 -6.34
C TRP A 821 1.98 9.04 -5.11
N CYS A 822 3.19 8.59 -4.97
CA CYS A 822 3.65 7.83 -3.82
C CYS A 822 4.42 8.72 -2.81
N CYS A 823 3.86 9.07 -1.65
CA CYS A 823 2.54 8.81 -1.12
C CYS A 823 1.78 10.11 -0.86
N LEU A 824 0.56 10.05 -0.31
CA LEU A 824 -0.25 11.25 -0.08
C LEU A 824 0.35 12.19 0.95
N SER A 825 0.59 11.68 2.14
CA SER A 825 1.09 12.45 3.29
C SER A 825 2.12 11.64 4.06
N GLY A 826 2.96 12.32 4.78
CA GLY A 826 3.94 11.67 5.64
C GLY A 826 5.30 12.34 5.61
N GLY A 827 6.23 11.67 6.15
CA GLY A 827 7.61 12.02 6.38
C GLY A 827 8.00 11.34 7.68
N ALA A 828 9.02 10.54 7.71
CA ALA A 828 9.41 9.84 8.91
C ALA A 828 10.62 10.48 9.55
N ASN A 829 10.73 10.32 10.84
CA ASN A 829 11.88 10.73 11.61
C ASN A 829 13.18 10.08 11.20
N ASP A 830 13.13 8.89 10.63
CA ASP A 830 14.30 8.19 10.12
C ASP A 830 14.69 8.68 8.73
N GLY A 831 14.01 9.76 8.26
CA GLY A 831 14.25 10.34 6.96
C GLY A 831 13.77 9.47 5.82
N SER A 832 13.09 8.35 6.06
CA SER A 832 12.40 7.64 5.01
C SER A 832 11.16 8.44 4.58
N TYR A 833 10.83 8.45 3.31
CA TYR A 833 9.63 9.07 2.77
C TYR A 833 9.52 10.60 2.85
N LEU A 834 10.47 11.27 2.26
CA LEU A 834 10.34 12.70 1.94
C LEU A 834 9.51 12.96 0.66
N LYS A 835 9.06 11.92 0.00
CA LYS A 835 8.28 11.97 -1.25
C LYS A 835 6.91 12.61 -1.13
N PRO A 836 6.13 12.47 -0.02
CA PRO A 836 4.79 13.03 0.05
C PRO A 836 4.73 14.54 -0.27
N PRO A 837 3.68 14.98 -1.00
CA PRO A 837 3.46 16.40 -1.29
C PRO A 837 2.84 17.15 -0.11
N ILE A 838 2.40 16.42 0.91
CA ILE A 838 1.87 16.94 2.16
C ILE A 838 2.72 16.33 3.27
N ASP A 839 3.23 17.21 4.15
CA ASP A 839 4.02 16.71 5.25
C ASP A 839 3.14 16.02 6.32
N PHE A 840 3.82 15.42 7.27
CA PHE A 840 3.23 14.77 8.43
C PHE A 840 2.14 15.51 9.16
N TYR A 841 2.30 16.82 9.28
CA TYR A 841 1.41 17.69 10.07
C TYR A 841 0.30 18.28 9.22
N GLY A 842 0.22 17.87 7.94
CA GLY A 842 -0.77 18.31 6.99
C GLY A 842 -0.43 19.63 6.30
N TYR A 843 0.84 20.07 6.32
CA TYR A 843 1.29 21.25 5.58
C TYR A 843 1.59 20.90 4.13
N ALA A 844 1.07 21.75 3.22
CA ALA A 844 1.33 21.61 1.80
C ALA A 844 2.78 21.94 1.44
N LYS A 845 3.45 21.05 0.72
CA LYS A 845 4.69 21.34 0.00
C LYS A 845 4.34 21.94 -1.37
N GLN A 846 5.35 22.44 -2.10
CA GLN A 846 5.10 23.02 -3.42
C GLN A 846 4.58 22.01 -4.44
N ALA A 847 4.95 20.74 -4.31
CA ALA A 847 4.42 19.66 -5.15
C ALA A 847 2.91 19.44 -4.98
N PHE A 848 2.34 19.71 -3.79
CA PHE A 848 0.89 19.66 -3.61
C PHE A 848 0.14 20.55 -4.60
N TYR A 849 0.62 21.78 -4.78
CA TYR A 849 0.00 22.72 -5.72
C TYR A 849 0.22 22.31 -7.17
N ALA A 850 1.41 21.77 -7.47
CA ALA A 850 1.71 21.24 -8.80
C ALA A 850 0.76 20.09 -9.17
N LEU A 851 0.58 19.13 -8.27
CA LEU A 851 -0.34 18.01 -8.47
C LEU A 851 -1.79 18.50 -8.54
N LYS A 852 -2.19 19.41 -7.66
CA LYS A 852 -3.53 20.01 -7.67
C LYS A 852 -3.88 20.64 -9.02
N GLU A 853 -2.93 21.30 -9.65
CA GLU A 853 -3.12 21.88 -10.99
C GLU A 853 -3.11 20.79 -12.06
N GLY A 854 -2.16 19.86 -11.98
CA GLY A 854 -2.01 18.79 -12.94
C GLY A 854 -3.17 17.77 -12.92
N PHE A 855 -3.85 17.62 -11.80
CA PHE A 855 -4.98 16.70 -11.64
C PHE A 855 -6.35 17.29 -11.98
N GLN A 856 -6.40 18.56 -12.41
CA GLN A 856 -7.64 19.11 -12.96
C GLN A 856 -8.11 18.28 -14.16
N LYS A 857 -9.43 18.18 -14.36
CA LYS A 857 -10.02 17.35 -15.41
C LYS A 857 -9.45 17.71 -16.79
N THR A 858 -9.52 18.97 -17.18
CA THR A 858 -8.99 19.48 -18.44
C THR A 858 -7.91 20.48 -18.16
N ILE A 859 -6.72 20.32 -18.72
CA ILE A 859 -5.59 21.27 -18.64
C ILE A 859 -5.02 21.55 -20.03
N CYS A 860 -4.42 22.72 -20.16
CA CYS A 860 -3.53 23.04 -21.28
C CYS A 860 -2.14 23.33 -20.73
N PHE A 861 -1.11 22.84 -21.39
CA PHE A 861 0.28 23.01 -20.98
C PHE A 861 1.24 23.09 -22.17
N GLU A 862 2.44 23.58 -21.92
CA GLU A 862 3.58 23.63 -22.87
C GLU A 862 4.37 22.31 -22.81
N LYS A 863 4.83 21.81 -23.96
CA LYS A 863 5.67 20.61 -24.03
C LYS A 863 7.04 20.81 -23.38
N LYS A 864 7.58 22.01 -23.39
CA LYS A 864 8.91 22.32 -22.86
C LYS A 864 8.94 22.41 -21.35
N VAL A 865 10.12 22.22 -20.77
CA VAL A 865 10.36 22.27 -19.32
C VAL A 865 11.67 22.99 -19.01
N GLY A 866 11.65 23.89 -18.03
CA GLY A 866 12.82 24.48 -17.43
C GLY A 866 13.51 25.52 -18.31
N VAL A 867 14.73 25.27 -18.81
CA VAL A 867 15.51 26.22 -19.56
C VAL A 867 15.32 26.02 -21.07
N VAL A 868 14.99 27.10 -21.77
CA VAL A 868 14.80 27.12 -23.24
C VAL A 868 15.86 28.01 -23.87
N TYR A 869 16.58 27.47 -24.83
CA TYR A 869 17.63 28.20 -25.54
C TYR A 869 17.09 28.81 -26.82
N GLY A 870 17.54 30.03 -27.10
CA GLY A 870 17.21 30.78 -28.30
C GLY A 870 16.27 31.96 -28.03
N GLY A 871 16.48 33.09 -28.69
CA GLY A 871 15.70 34.33 -28.53
C GLY A 871 14.26 34.22 -29.06
N LYS A 872 13.88 33.11 -29.64
CA LYS A 872 12.53 32.84 -30.14
C LYS A 872 11.95 31.64 -29.42
N PHE A 873 11.03 31.90 -28.48
CA PHE A 873 10.32 30.89 -27.77
C PHE A 873 9.17 30.33 -28.62
N LEU A 874 9.33 29.11 -29.11
CA LEU A 874 8.26 28.40 -29.80
C LEU A 874 7.41 27.67 -28.77
N CYS A 875 6.20 28.15 -28.56
CA CYS A 875 5.20 27.51 -27.71
C CYS A 875 4.48 26.40 -28.49
N GLU A 876 4.39 25.22 -27.90
CA GLU A 876 3.71 24.04 -28.46
C GLU A 876 2.66 23.55 -27.46
N PRO A 877 1.53 24.26 -27.32
CA PRO A 877 0.55 23.93 -26.29
C PRO A 877 -0.24 22.67 -26.62
N VAL A 878 -0.60 21.95 -25.55
CA VAL A 878 -1.39 20.72 -25.61
C VAL A 878 -2.58 20.82 -24.67
N ILE A 879 -3.77 20.46 -25.14
CA ILE A 879 -4.93 20.20 -24.28
C ILE A 879 -5.02 18.71 -23.98
N THR A 880 -5.32 18.36 -22.72
CA THR A 880 -5.63 17.00 -22.30
C THR A 880 -6.82 16.96 -21.33
N GLY A 881 -7.57 15.89 -21.34
CA GLY A 881 -8.81 15.77 -20.56
C GLY A 881 -10.03 16.40 -21.21
N ALA A 882 -9.97 16.66 -22.51
CA ALA A 882 -11.05 17.27 -23.26
C ALA A 882 -12.13 16.23 -23.64
N GLU A 883 -13.36 16.67 -23.71
CA GLU A 883 -14.48 15.87 -24.24
C GLU A 883 -14.62 16.13 -25.75
N THR A 884 -14.49 15.05 -26.53
CA THR A 884 -14.57 15.16 -28.00
C THR A 884 -15.84 15.88 -28.47
N GLY A 885 -15.67 16.85 -29.35
CA GLY A 885 -16.77 17.66 -29.89
C GLY A 885 -17.16 18.89 -29.02
N LYS A 886 -16.69 18.96 -27.79
CA LYS A 886 -16.93 20.12 -26.92
C LYS A 886 -16.04 21.29 -27.31
N ARG A 887 -16.52 22.51 -27.13
CA ARG A 887 -15.76 23.73 -27.42
C ARG A 887 -15.05 24.24 -26.20
N TYR A 888 -13.82 24.69 -26.38
CA TYR A 888 -12.97 25.26 -25.34
C TYR A 888 -12.39 26.60 -25.83
N ARG A 889 -12.34 27.56 -24.90
CA ARG A 889 -11.54 28.76 -25.04
C ARG A 889 -10.25 28.55 -24.24
N VAL A 890 -9.11 28.73 -24.88
CA VAL A 890 -7.81 28.62 -24.22
C VAL A 890 -7.10 29.94 -24.30
N ILE A 891 -6.62 30.42 -23.16
CA ILE A 891 -5.84 31.65 -23.08
C ILE A 891 -4.45 31.30 -22.56
N ALA A 892 -3.42 31.63 -23.35
CA ALA A 892 -2.02 31.50 -22.95
C ALA A 892 -1.48 32.92 -22.67
N GLU A 893 -1.07 33.16 -21.42
CA GLU A 893 -0.46 34.42 -21.00
C GLU A 893 1.00 34.17 -20.61
N ILE A 894 1.94 34.80 -21.33
CA ILE A 894 3.36 34.78 -21.00
C ILE A 894 3.67 36.06 -20.22
N LYS A 895 4.20 35.89 -18.99
CA LYS A 895 4.51 37.01 -18.08
C LYS A 895 5.99 37.03 -17.77
N ASP A 896 6.56 38.21 -17.70
CA ASP A 896 7.95 38.44 -17.26
C ASP A 896 8.09 38.29 -15.72
N GLU A 897 9.30 38.49 -15.20
CA GLU A 897 9.60 38.44 -13.76
C GLU A 897 8.79 39.44 -12.92
N ASN A 898 8.35 40.54 -13.52
CA ASN A 898 7.53 41.57 -12.85
C ASN A 898 6.05 41.18 -12.81
N GLY A 899 5.67 40.15 -13.59
CA GLY A 899 4.29 39.68 -13.76
C GLY A 899 3.53 40.47 -14.84
N GLU A 900 4.23 41.23 -15.68
CA GLU A 900 3.65 41.93 -16.82
C GLU A 900 3.51 41.00 -18.01
N ASN A 901 2.41 41.13 -18.76
CA ASN A 901 2.18 40.31 -19.93
C ASN A 901 3.16 40.65 -21.03
N ALA A 902 4.10 39.80 -21.33
CA ALA A 902 4.98 39.86 -22.49
C ALA A 902 4.24 39.41 -23.76
N TYR A 903 3.27 38.51 -23.65
CA TYR A 903 2.47 38.04 -24.77
C TYR A 903 1.17 37.37 -24.30
N VAL A 904 0.11 37.48 -25.11
CA VAL A 904 -1.17 36.80 -24.90
C VAL A 904 -1.63 36.16 -26.20
N LYS A 905 -2.04 34.90 -26.13
CA LYS A 905 -2.64 34.17 -27.26
C LYS A 905 -3.95 33.54 -26.82
N GLU A 906 -4.98 33.72 -27.62
CA GLU A 906 -6.28 33.07 -27.39
C GLU A 906 -6.55 32.04 -28.51
N TYR A 907 -7.23 30.98 -28.14
CA TYR A 907 -7.73 29.94 -29.03
C TYR A 907 -9.22 29.71 -28.73
N GLU A 908 -9.98 29.50 -29.79
CA GLU A 908 -11.31 28.87 -29.71
C GLU A 908 -11.25 27.57 -30.50
N VAL A 909 -11.36 26.46 -29.82
CA VAL A 909 -11.16 25.14 -30.44
C VAL A 909 -12.29 24.17 -30.06
N ALA A 910 -12.65 23.32 -31.00
CA ALA A 910 -13.45 22.14 -30.70
C ALA A 910 -12.51 20.95 -30.47
N ALA A 911 -12.72 20.23 -29.38
CA ALA A 911 -11.90 19.08 -29.08
C ALA A 911 -12.06 17.99 -30.15
N THR A 912 -10.92 17.59 -30.72
CA THR A 912 -10.85 16.52 -31.74
C THR A 912 -10.56 15.16 -31.10
N ALA A 913 -9.99 15.16 -29.90
CA ALA A 913 -9.64 13.99 -29.13
C ALA A 913 -9.54 14.36 -27.64
N PHE A 914 -9.33 13.39 -26.79
CA PHE A 914 -9.11 13.60 -25.35
C PHE A 914 -7.82 14.37 -25.07
N THR A 915 -6.78 14.11 -25.88
CA THR A 915 -5.51 14.86 -25.87
C THR A 915 -5.18 15.26 -27.31
N PHE A 916 -4.89 16.54 -27.53
CA PHE A 916 -4.51 17.05 -28.86
C PHE A 916 -3.66 18.32 -28.77
N ASP A 917 -2.83 18.53 -29.77
CA ASP A 917 -1.98 19.70 -29.92
C ASP A 917 -2.79 20.89 -30.41
N LEU A 918 -2.51 22.08 -29.86
CA LEU A 918 -2.96 23.35 -30.41
C LEU A 918 -1.96 23.85 -31.47
N GLU A 919 -2.40 24.83 -32.28
CA GLU A 919 -1.52 25.47 -33.24
C GLU A 919 -0.32 26.15 -32.53
N PRO A 920 0.93 25.79 -32.84
CA PRO A 920 2.09 26.41 -32.23
C PRO A 920 2.18 27.90 -32.54
N PHE A 921 2.78 28.65 -31.64
CA PHE A 921 3.06 30.06 -31.86
C PHE A 921 4.46 30.44 -31.33
N ALA A 922 5.04 31.48 -31.93
CA ALA A 922 6.40 31.87 -31.58
C ALA A 922 6.41 33.29 -31.02
N VAL A 923 7.15 33.51 -29.93
CA VAL A 923 7.31 34.77 -29.27
C VAL A 923 8.78 35.13 -29.18
N ASN A 924 9.14 36.36 -29.50
CA ASN A 924 10.49 36.86 -29.29
C ASN A 924 10.61 37.33 -27.84
N LEU A 925 11.37 36.60 -27.05
CA LEU A 925 11.65 36.92 -25.65
C LEU A 925 13.14 37.24 -25.48
N THR A 926 13.47 38.16 -24.59
CA THR A 926 14.84 38.42 -24.18
C THR A 926 15.28 37.39 -23.12
N ASN A 927 16.60 37.31 -22.87
CA ASN A 927 17.13 36.50 -21.76
C ASN A 927 16.46 36.88 -20.46
N GLY A 928 15.97 35.89 -19.74
CA GLY A 928 15.28 36.13 -18.48
C GLY A 928 14.38 34.96 -18.08
N TYR A 929 13.64 35.17 -17.02
CA TYR A 929 12.69 34.21 -16.49
C TYR A 929 11.26 34.60 -16.83
N TYR A 930 10.47 33.66 -17.22
CA TYR A 930 9.09 33.84 -17.63
C TYR A 930 8.19 32.81 -17.02
N SER A 931 6.95 33.18 -16.74
CA SER A 931 5.88 32.26 -16.44
C SER A 931 4.89 32.19 -17.61
N VAL A 932 4.33 31.04 -17.84
CA VAL A 932 3.23 30.85 -18.78
C VAL A 932 2.02 30.34 -17.99
N GLU A 933 0.90 31.08 -18.13
CA GLU A 933 -0.38 30.67 -17.55
C GLU A 933 -1.32 30.24 -18.67
N TYR A 934 -1.75 29.00 -18.63
CA TYR A 934 -2.80 28.50 -19.51
C TYR A 934 -4.13 28.47 -18.76
N THR A 935 -5.14 29.20 -19.24
CA THR A 935 -6.51 29.12 -18.76
C THR A 935 -7.36 28.43 -19.79
N VAL A 936 -8.09 27.37 -19.38
CA VAL A 936 -9.07 26.64 -20.22
C VAL A 936 -10.46 26.91 -19.68
N GLU A 937 -11.35 27.36 -20.54
CA GLU A 937 -12.76 27.65 -20.24
C GLU A 937 -13.64 26.81 -21.18
N GLU A 938 -14.72 26.21 -20.64
CA GLU A 938 -15.76 25.51 -21.39
C GLU A 938 -16.90 26.45 -21.75
#